data_092c0fece7062d81bd55d4739c8912d6
#
_entry.id   092c0fece7062d81bd55d4739c8912d6
#
_cell.length_a   1.000
_cell.length_b   1.000
_cell.length_c   1.000
_cell.angle_alpha   90.00
_cell.angle_beta   90.00
_cell.angle_gamma   90.00
#
_symmetry.space_group_name_H-M   'P 1'
#
loop_
_entity.id
_entity.type
_entity.pdbx_description
1 polymer ?
#
loop_
_entity_poly.entity_id
_entity_poly.type
_entity_poly.pdbx_seq_one_letter_code
_entity_poly.pdbx_strand_id
1 'polypeptide(L)'
;MAKWVYLFTEGDATMRNLLGGKGANLAEMTNIGLPVPQGFTITTEACTQYYEDGREINDEIQGQINEYIVKMEEITGKKFGDKENPLLVSVRSGARASMPGMMDTILNLGLNETVVETIAAKSGNPRWAWDCYRRFIQMYSDVVMEVGKKYFEELIDEMKAKKGVSQDVDLTAEDLKELASQFKAEYKEKIGEDFPDDPKKQLMGAIKAVFRSWDNPRANVYRRDNDIPYSWGTAVNVQSMAFGNMGDDCGTGVAFTRDPATGEKKLMGEFLTNAQGEDVVAGVRTPMPIAQMEEKFPEAFEQFKQVCKTLEDHYRDMQDMEFTVENKKLYMLQTRNGKRTAQAALKIACDLVDEGMRTEEEAVAMIDPRNLDTLLHPQFDAAALKAATPMGKALGASPGAACGKIVFTAEDAKAWAERGEKVVLVRLETSPEDIEGMKSAQGILTVRGGMTSHAAVVARGMGTCCVSGCGDIVMDEENKKFTLAGKEFHEGDAISLDGSTGNIYDGIIPTVDATIAGEFGRIMAWADKYRTMGVRTNADTPSDAKKARELGAEGIGLCRTEHMFFEGNRIDAFREMICSDTVEEREAALDKILPYQQGDFEQLFEAMEGNPVTIRFLDPPLHEFVPQTEEDIKKLADEQGKSVETIKAIIESLKEFNPMMGHRGCRLTVTYPEIAVMQTKAVIRAALAVQAKHADWTIVPEIMIPLVGEEKELKYVKKIVVKTADEEIKAAGSDMKYEVGTMIEIPRAALLADEIAKEAEFFCFGTNDLTQMTFGFSRDDAGKFLDAYYDAKIFENDPFAKLDQNGVGKLMDMAVKLGKGQRPGLHCGICGEHGGDPSSVEFCHRIGLDYVSCSPFRVPIARLAAAQAAIAEGGK
;
A
#
# COMPACT_ATOMS: atom_id res chain seq x y z
N MET A 1 37.46 -13.81 5.47
CA MET A 1 37.08 -13.04 4.28
C MET A 1 35.60 -13.22 4.02
N ALA A 2 34.85 -12.13 3.86
CA ALA A 2 33.43 -12.20 3.52
C ALA A 2 33.23 -12.71 2.09
N LYS A 3 32.18 -13.48 1.85
CA LYS A 3 31.85 -13.97 0.50
C LYS A 3 30.80 -13.03 -0.10
N TRP A 4 31.20 -12.32 -1.14
CA TRP A 4 30.40 -11.31 -1.84
C TRP A 4 29.76 -11.82 -3.13
N VAL A 5 30.27 -12.91 -3.68
CA VAL A 5 29.86 -13.43 -4.99
C VAL A 5 29.58 -14.94 -4.90
N TYR A 6 28.52 -15.39 -5.55
CA TYR A 6 28.09 -16.79 -5.57
C TYR A 6 27.84 -17.25 -7.00
N LEU A 7 28.38 -18.39 -7.41
CA LEU A 7 27.93 -19.08 -8.62
C LEU A 7 26.49 -19.54 -8.44
N PHE A 8 25.74 -19.71 -9.54
CA PHE A 8 24.40 -20.29 -9.46
C PHE A 8 24.40 -21.67 -8.79
N THR A 9 25.47 -22.46 -8.98
CA THR A 9 25.65 -23.76 -8.33
C THR A 9 25.97 -23.68 -6.84
N GLU A 10 26.27 -22.51 -6.31
CA GLU A 10 26.61 -22.28 -4.91
C GLU A 10 25.45 -21.75 -4.07
N GLY A 11 24.33 -21.44 -4.71
CA GLY A 11 23.16 -20.85 -4.04
C GLY A 11 21.94 -21.76 -4.12
N ASP A 12 20.86 -21.31 -3.47
CA ASP A 12 19.53 -21.93 -3.51
C ASP A 12 18.41 -20.93 -3.20
N ALA A 13 17.16 -21.38 -3.26
CA ALA A 13 15.98 -20.54 -3.04
C ALA A 13 15.88 -19.94 -1.63
N THR A 14 16.55 -20.55 -0.63
CA THR A 14 16.52 -20.04 0.75
C THR A 14 17.39 -18.80 0.94
N MET A 15 18.25 -18.49 -0.01
CA MET A 15 19.19 -17.37 0.03
C MET A 15 18.65 -16.09 -0.61
N ARG A 16 17.32 -15.92 -0.64
CA ARG A 16 16.66 -14.77 -1.29
C ARG A 16 17.13 -13.43 -0.71
N ASN A 17 17.39 -13.37 0.59
CA ASN A 17 17.83 -12.13 1.24
C ASN A 17 19.22 -11.68 0.74
N LEU A 18 20.06 -12.64 0.41
CA LEU A 18 21.44 -12.41 -0.03
C LEU A 18 21.59 -12.31 -1.54
N LEU A 19 20.91 -13.19 -2.27
CA LEU A 19 21.02 -13.29 -3.74
C LEU A 19 19.95 -12.50 -4.51
N GLY A 20 18.97 -11.94 -3.79
CA GLY A 20 17.78 -11.37 -4.40
C GLY A 20 16.82 -12.46 -4.91
N GLY A 21 15.64 -12.07 -5.36
CA GLY A 21 14.65 -13.02 -5.87
C GLY A 21 15.13 -13.73 -7.15
N LYS A 22 15.67 -12.99 -8.11
CA LYS A 22 16.16 -13.56 -9.38
C LYS A 22 17.34 -14.48 -9.17
N GLY A 23 18.34 -14.05 -8.39
CA GLY A 23 19.55 -14.83 -8.14
C GLY A 23 19.28 -16.14 -7.43
N ALA A 24 18.42 -16.11 -6.40
CA ALA A 24 18.00 -17.29 -5.66
C ALA A 24 17.27 -18.29 -6.56
N ASN A 25 16.38 -17.82 -7.42
CA ASN A 25 15.63 -18.67 -8.34
C ASN A 25 16.49 -19.24 -9.47
N LEU A 26 17.46 -18.47 -9.99
CA LEU A 26 18.43 -18.98 -10.97
C LEU A 26 19.27 -20.11 -10.37
N ALA A 27 19.70 -19.92 -9.12
CA ALA A 27 20.43 -20.97 -8.39
C ALA A 27 19.56 -22.21 -8.17
N GLU A 28 18.32 -22.03 -7.75
CA GLU A 28 17.39 -23.14 -7.50
C GLU A 28 17.08 -23.92 -8.78
N MET A 29 16.78 -23.24 -9.88
CA MET A 29 16.56 -23.88 -11.18
C MET A 29 17.79 -24.69 -11.64
N THR A 30 18.97 -24.16 -11.40
CA THR A 30 20.24 -24.85 -11.71
C THR A 30 20.34 -26.12 -10.87
N ASN A 31 20.07 -26.06 -9.59
CA ASN A 31 20.19 -27.19 -8.67
C ASN A 31 19.22 -28.33 -8.98
N ILE A 32 18.02 -28.01 -9.45
CA ILE A 32 17.01 -29.02 -9.83
C ILE A 32 17.19 -29.54 -11.28
N GLY A 33 18.28 -29.13 -11.94
CA GLY A 33 18.69 -29.67 -13.25
C GLY A 33 18.01 -29.04 -14.45
N LEU A 34 17.41 -27.87 -14.34
CA LEU A 34 16.83 -27.17 -15.48
C LEU A 34 17.89 -26.48 -16.34
N PRO A 35 17.63 -26.27 -17.65
CA PRO A 35 18.59 -25.66 -18.56
C PRO A 35 18.71 -24.15 -18.35
N VAL A 36 19.61 -23.73 -17.46
CA VAL A 36 19.85 -22.33 -17.13
C VAL A 36 21.23 -21.93 -17.67
N PRO A 37 21.31 -20.83 -18.42
CA PRO A 37 22.64 -20.27 -18.76
C PRO A 37 23.38 -19.93 -17.48
N GLN A 38 24.61 -20.42 -17.35
CA GLN A 38 25.36 -20.30 -16.10
C GLN A 38 25.86 -18.88 -15.84
N GLY A 39 26.12 -18.58 -14.58
CA GLY A 39 26.57 -17.26 -14.16
C GLY A 39 26.81 -17.19 -12.65
N PHE A 40 26.95 -15.98 -12.17
CA PHE A 40 27.12 -15.71 -10.75
C PHE A 40 26.27 -14.51 -10.29
N THR A 41 26.04 -14.44 -8.99
CA THR A 41 25.30 -13.33 -8.35
C THR A 41 26.22 -12.59 -7.41
N ILE A 42 26.26 -11.26 -7.55
CA ILE A 42 26.90 -10.34 -6.61
C ILE A 42 25.83 -9.96 -5.58
N THR A 43 26.12 -10.16 -4.31
CA THR A 43 25.11 -10.13 -3.23
C THR A 43 24.53 -8.75 -2.95
N THR A 44 23.37 -8.73 -2.27
CA THR A 44 22.75 -7.51 -1.75
C THR A 44 23.65 -6.83 -0.71
N GLU A 45 24.43 -7.58 0.03
CA GLU A 45 25.42 -7.05 0.99
C GLU A 45 26.52 -6.26 0.27
N ALA A 46 26.93 -6.70 -0.92
CA ALA A 46 27.88 -5.94 -1.74
C ALA A 46 27.30 -4.58 -2.17
N CYS A 47 26.02 -4.53 -2.45
CA CYS A 47 25.32 -3.27 -2.75
C CYS A 47 25.34 -2.31 -1.53
N THR A 48 25.02 -2.81 -0.36
CA THR A 48 25.06 -2.03 0.88
C THR A 48 26.48 -1.52 1.14
N GLN A 49 27.49 -2.35 0.95
CA GLN A 49 28.89 -1.97 1.09
C GLN A 49 29.32 -0.91 0.08
N TYR A 50 28.81 -0.99 -1.16
CA TYR A 50 29.05 0.04 -2.19
C TYR A 50 28.60 1.42 -1.71
N TYR A 51 27.41 1.53 -1.06
CA TYR A 51 26.93 2.81 -0.54
C TYR A 51 27.71 3.26 0.70
N GLU A 52 28.09 2.35 1.58
CA GLU A 52 28.93 2.67 2.75
C GLU A 52 30.31 3.20 2.35
N ASP A 53 30.86 2.70 1.24
CA ASP A 53 32.16 3.11 0.69
C ASP A 53 32.07 4.32 -0.24
N GLY A 54 31.01 5.09 -0.17
CA GLY A 54 30.85 6.31 -0.96
C GLY A 54 30.59 6.09 -2.45
N ARG A 55 29.79 5.07 -2.77
CA ARG A 55 29.44 4.64 -4.15
C ARG A 55 30.64 4.13 -4.94
N GLU A 56 31.49 3.38 -4.26
CA GLU A 56 32.63 2.69 -4.88
C GLU A 56 32.64 1.21 -4.51
N ILE A 57 33.13 0.38 -5.45
CA ILE A 57 33.31 -1.05 -5.22
C ILE A 57 34.71 -1.26 -4.66
N ASN A 58 34.82 -1.81 -3.46
CA ASN A 58 36.12 -2.02 -2.81
C ASN A 58 36.94 -3.13 -3.47
N ASP A 59 38.23 -3.19 -3.15
CA ASP A 59 39.16 -4.13 -3.77
C ASP A 59 38.81 -5.61 -3.48
N GLU A 60 38.26 -5.90 -2.33
CA GLU A 60 37.84 -7.26 -1.96
C GLU A 60 36.69 -7.76 -2.85
N ILE A 61 35.67 -6.93 -3.04
CA ILE A 61 34.52 -7.25 -3.94
C ILE A 61 35.01 -7.34 -5.38
N GLN A 62 35.84 -6.39 -5.83
CA GLN A 62 36.42 -6.38 -7.17
C GLN A 62 37.24 -7.65 -7.42
N GLY A 63 38.01 -8.07 -6.44
CA GLY A 63 38.84 -9.30 -6.55
C GLY A 63 37.99 -10.55 -6.69
N GLN A 64 36.88 -10.63 -5.94
CA GLN A 64 35.94 -11.76 -6.05
C GLN A 64 35.23 -11.77 -7.41
N ILE A 65 34.83 -10.60 -7.91
CA ILE A 65 34.21 -10.49 -9.24
C ILE A 65 35.18 -11.02 -10.31
N ASN A 66 36.42 -10.62 -10.26
CA ASN A 66 37.45 -11.08 -11.20
C ASN A 66 37.69 -12.62 -11.13
N GLU A 67 37.72 -13.16 -9.92
CA GLU A 67 37.84 -14.61 -9.68
C GLU A 67 36.64 -15.37 -10.27
N TYR A 68 35.44 -14.86 -10.09
CA TYR A 68 34.20 -15.53 -10.55
C TYR A 68 34.00 -15.41 -12.07
N ILE A 69 34.56 -14.40 -12.71
CA ILE A 69 34.60 -14.33 -14.18
C ILE A 69 35.43 -15.50 -14.70
N VAL A 70 36.58 -15.77 -14.08
CA VAL A 70 37.45 -16.92 -14.48
C VAL A 70 36.71 -18.24 -14.27
N LYS A 71 36.01 -18.41 -13.15
CA LYS A 71 35.19 -19.62 -12.90
C LYS A 71 34.09 -19.78 -13.96
N MET A 72 33.44 -18.69 -14.33
CA MET A 72 32.44 -18.69 -15.38
C MET A 72 33.00 -19.08 -16.75
N GLU A 73 34.20 -18.59 -17.07
CA GLU A 73 34.92 -18.98 -18.30
C GLU A 73 35.19 -20.48 -18.32
N GLU A 74 35.60 -21.06 -17.21
CA GLU A 74 35.80 -22.50 -17.07
C GLU A 74 34.52 -23.32 -17.28
N ILE A 75 33.42 -22.86 -16.72
CA ILE A 75 32.11 -23.53 -16.81
C ILE A 75 31.57 -23.49 -18.26
N THR A 76 31.68 -22.35 -18.91
CA THR A 76 31.12 -22.14 -20.25
C THR A 76 32.03 -22.60 -21.37
N GLY A 77 33.32 -22.78 -21.08
CA GLY A 77 34.32 -23.05 -22.12
C GLY A 77 34.60 -21.89 -23.04
N LYS A 78 34.14 -20.72 -22.70
CA LYS A 78 34.31 -19.46 -23.46
C LYS A 78 35.10 -18.48 -22.60
N LYS A 79 35.77 -17.53 -23.23
CA LYS A 79 36.59 -16.56 -22.51
C LYS A 79 36.11 -15.13 -22.74
N PHE A 80 36.00 -14.38 -21.68
CA PHE A 80 35.53 -13.00 -21.73
C PHE A 80 36.55 -12.09 -22.43
N GLY A 81 36.12 -11.49 -23.55
CA GLY A 81 36.98 -10.67 -24.39
C GLY A 81 37.93 -11.44 -25.36
N ASP A 82 37.74 -12.75 -25.48
CA ASP A 82 38.56 -13.55 -26.37
C ASP A 82 38.27 -13.28 -27.86
N LYS A 83 39.32 -13.35 -28.66
CA LYS A 83 39.23 -13.19 -30.10
C LYS A 83 38.78 -14.44 -30.84
N GLU A 84 38.86 -15.62 -30.19
CA GLU A 84 38.57 -16.93 -30.83
C GLU A 84 37.24 -17.50 -30.35
N ASN A 85 36.98 -17.49 -29.05
CA ASN A 85 35.76 -18.03 -28.46
C ASN A 85 35.25 -17.11 -27.34
N PRO A 86 34.64 -15.98 -27.71
CA PRO A 86 34.24 -14.96 -26.73
C PRO A 86 33.02 -15.37 -25.91
N LEU A 87 33.09 -15.07 -24.60
CA LEU A 87 31.96 -15.14 -23.68
C LEU A 87 31.26 -13.78 -23.71
N LEU A 88 29.94 -13.79 -23.92
CA LEU A 88 29.09 -12.62 -23.77
C LEU A 88 28.17 -12.84 -22.57
N VAL A 89 27.92 -11.77 -21.81
CA VAL A 89 27.13 -11.85 -20.59
C VAL A 89 26.05 -10.78 -20.55
N SER A 90 25.00 -11.05 -19.77
CA SER A 90 24.01 -10.04 -19.33
C SER A 90 24.31 -9.65 -17.89
N VAL A 91 23.95 -8.41 -17.54
CA VAL A 91 23.95 -7.92 -16.16
C VAL A 91 22.54 -7.48 -15.82
N ARG A 92 21.95 -8.07 -14.81
CA ARG A 92 20.58 -7.81 -14.38
C ARG A 92 20.52 -7.53 -12.89
N SER A 93 19.66 -6.59 -12.51
CA SER A 93 19.32 -6.36 -11.11
C SER A 93 18.47 -7.50 -10.54
N GLY A 94 18.54 -7.67 -9.23
CA GLY A 94 17.71 -8.65 -8.54
C GLY A 94 17.53 -8.28 -7.08
N ALA A 95 16.50 -7.49 -6.77
CA ALA A 95 16.16 -7.15 -5.40
C ALA A 95 15.45 -8.33 -4.71
N ARG A 96 15.41 -8.30 -3.38
CA ARG A 96 14.69 -9.27 -2.56
C ARG A 96 13.20 -9.30 -2.90
N ALA A 97 12.61 -8.12 -3.14
CA ALA A 97 11.25 -7.96 -3.61
C ALA A 97 11.25 -7.51 -5.08
N SER A 98 10.24 -7.92 -5.85
CA SER A 98 10.12 -7.54 -7.26
C SER A 98 9.83 -6.05 -7.40
N MET A 99 10.61 -5.37 -8.25
CA MET A 99 10.48 -3.94 -8.56
C MET A 99 10.46 -3.75 -10.09
N PRO A 100 9.31 -4.04 -10.76
CA PRO A 100 9.24 -4.01 -12.23
C PRO A 100 9.53 -2.63 -12.80
N GLY A 101 10.41 -2.56 -13.80
CA GLY A 101 10.72 -1.31 -14.51
C GLY A 101 11.50 -0.28 -13.70
N MET A 102 11.87 -0.59 -12.45
CA MET A 102 12.60 0.35 -11.58
C MET A 102 14.10 0.19 -11.66
N MET A 103 14.57 -0.97 -12.12
CA MET A 103 15.98 -1.33 -12.13
C MET A 103 16.41 -1.90 -13.48
N ASP A 104 17.70 -1.78 -13.76
CA ASP A 104 18.22 -1.88 -15.11
C ASP A 104 18.74 -3.28 -15.51
N THR A 105 18.68 -3.55 -16.80
CA THR A 105 19.26 -4.75 -17.44
C THR A 105 20.18 -4.30 -18.57
N ILE A 106 21.38 -4.88 -18.65
CA ILE A 106 22.32 -4.65 -19.76
C ILE A 106 22.64 -6.00 -20.39
N LEU A 107 22.47 -6.10 -21.72
CA LEU A 107 22.73 -7.32 -22.50
C LEU A 107 23.99 -7.16 -23.33
N ASN A 108 24.51 -8.29 -23.76
CA ASN A 108 25.62 -8.36 -24.74
C ASN A 108 26.95 -7.75 -24.29
N LEU A 109 27.22 -7.74 -22.98
CA LEU A 109 28.53 -7.28 -22.48
C LEU A 109 29.64 -8.19 -22.94
N GLY A 110 30.76 -7.61 -23.30
CA GLY A 110 31.90 -8.28 -23.87
C GLY A 110 32.12 -7.96 -25.34
N LEU A 111 31.15 -7.30 -25.98
CA LEU A 111 31.25 -6.90 -27.37
C LEU A 111 32.17 -5.70 -27.56
N ASN A 112 33.03 -5.81 -28.59
CA ASN A 112 33.82 -4.74 -29.17
C ASN A 112 33.98 -5.04 -30.64
N GLU A 113 34.68 -4.20 -31.38
CA GLU A 113 34.84 -4.39 -32.83
C GLU A 113 35.50 -5.72 -33.22
N THR A 114 36.45 -6.18 -32.41
CA THR A 114 37.12 -7.49 -32.68
C THR A 114 36.17 -8.64 -32.40
N VAL A 115 35.50 -8.62 -31.27
CA VAL A 115 34.56 -9.69 -30.82
C VAL A 115 33.35 -9.79 -31.75
N VAL A 116 32.81 -8.68 -32.21
CA VAL A 116 31.65 -8.69 -33.13
C VAL A 116 32.00 -9.36 -34.46
N GLU A 117 33.20 -9.13 -35.01
CA GLU A 117 33.65 -9.81 -36.22
C GLU A 117 33.82 -11.31 -35.98
N THR A 118 34.33 -11.69 -34.82
CA THR A 118 34.50 -13.10 -34.44
C THR A 118 33.16 -13.83 -34.39
N ILE A 119 32.16 -13.27 -33.70
CA ILE A 119 30.85 -13.92 -33.60
C ILE A 119 30.09 -13.90 -34.94
N ALA A 120 30.31 -12.87 -35.77
CA ALA A 120 29.80 -12.83 -37.15
C ALA A 120 30.31 -13.99 -37.97
N ALA A 121 31.63 -14.23 -37.93
CA ALA A 121 32.29 -15.31 -38.68
C ALA A 121 31.85 -16.69 -38.15
N LYS A 122 31.86 -16.90 -36.83
CA LYS A 122 31.49 -18.18 -36.21
C LYS A 122 30.05 -18.57 -36.43
N SER A 123 29.11 -17.63 -36.33
CA SER A 123 27.68 -17.87 -36.50
C SER A 123 27.26 -17.95 -37.96
N GLY A 124 28.08 -17.44 -38.87
CA GLY A 124 27.67 -17.26 -40.27
C GLY A 124 26.51 -16.26 -40.41
N ASN A 125 26.26 -15.43 -39.40
CA ASN A 125 25.17 -14.45 -39.37
C ASN A 125 25.69 -13.06 -38.95
N PRO A 126 26.33 -12.34 -39.88
CA PRO A 126 26.86 -10.99 -39.60
C PRO A 126 25.79 -9.99 -39.16
N ARG A 127 24.59 -10.11 -39.72
CA ARG A 127 23.49 -9.22 -39.33
C ARG A 127 23.15 -9.34 -37.86
N TRP A 128 23.02 -10.56 -37.33
CA TRP A 128 22.77 -10.81 -35.92
C TRP A 128 23.90 -10.23 -35.05
N ALA A 129 25.14 -10.44 -35.41
CA ALA A 129 26.30 -9.98 -34.65
C ALA A 129 26.30 -8.44 -34.54
N TRP A 130 26.11 -7.74 -35.65
CA TRP A 130 26.09 -6.29 -35.67
C TRP A 130 24.84 -5.70 -35.00
N ASP A 131 23.73 -6.39 -35.09
CA ASP A 131 22.52 -6.02 -34.34
C ASP A 131 22.75 -6.10 -32.81
N CYS A 132 23.39 -7.17 -32.35
CA CYS A 132 23.77 -7.29 -30.93
C CYS A 132 24.72 -6.18 -30.50
N TYR A 133 25.66 -5.78 -31.32
CA TYR A 133 26.61 -4.73 -31.01
C TYR A 133 25.95 -3.34 -30.95
N ARG A 134 25.11 -3.00 -31.92
CA ARG A 134 24.43 -1.72 -31.88
C ARG A 134 23.46 -1.63 -30.67
N ARG A 135 22.77 -2.72 -30.34
CA ARG A 135 21.90 -2.81 -29.16
C ARG A 135 22.68 -2.63 -27.85
N PHE A 136 23.87 -3.25 -27.79
CA PHE A 136 24.74 -3.09 -26.64
C PHE A 136 25.21 -1.64 -26.46
N ILE A 137 25.65 -0.99 -27.53
CA ILE A 137 26.10 0.41 -27.47
C ILE A 137 24.96 1.31 -26.99
N GLN A 138 23.77 1.13 -27.54
CA GLN A 138 22.57 1.90 -27.15
C GLN A 138 22.23 1.67 -25.68
N MET A 139 22.15 0.43 -25.26
CA MET A 139 21.75 0.07 -23.91
C MET A 139 22.78 0.51 -22.87
N TYR A 140 24.06 0.32 -23.16
CA TYR A 140 25.16 0.80 -22.30
C TYR A 140 25.14 2.33 -22.16
N SER A 141 24.94 3.02 -23.27
CA SER A 141 24.87 4.48 -23.28
C SER A 141 23.67 5.02 -22.49
N ASP A 142 22.51 4.40 -22.66
CA ASP A 142 21.29 4.79 -21.97
C ASP A 142 21.33 4.47 -20.47
N VAL A 143 21.65 3.22 -20.15
CA VAL A 143 21.55 2.69 -18.77
C VAL A 143 22.79 3.04 -17.94
N VAL A 144 23.99 2.80 -18.44
CA VAL A 144 25.22 3.00 -17.68
C VAL A 144 25.62 4.47 -17.64
N MET A 145 25.53 5.15 -18.78
CA MET A 145 26.04 6.52 -18.93
C MET A 145 24.94 7.58 -18.92
N GLU A 146 23.68 7.17 -18.84
CA GLU A 146 22.51 8.08 -18.71
C GLU A 146 22.37 9.08 -19.89
N VAL A 147 22.80 8.67 -21.08
CA VAL A 147 22.74 9.53 -22.29
C VAL A 147 21.31 9.67 -22.83
N GLY A 148 20.44 8.71 -22.59
CA GLY A 148 19.07 8.69 -23.09
C GLY A 148 18.97 8.02 -24.46
N LYS A 149 18.07 7.03 -24.54
CA LYS A 149 17.91 6.20 -25.75
C LYS A 149 17.35 6.95 -26.96
N LYS A 150 16.68 8.06 -26.77
CA LYS A 150 16.04 8.85 -27.84
C LYS A 150 17.03 9.26 -28.94
N TYR A 151 18.25 9.60 -28.58
CA TYR A 151 19.29 10.01 -29.56
C TYR A 151 19.67 8.87 -30.49
N PHE A 152 19.70 7.67 -29.98
CA PHE A 152 20.00 6.44 -30.73
C PHE A 152 18.79 5.99 -31.57
N GLU A 153 17.59 6.10 -31.04
CA GLU A 153 16.34 5.81 -31.76
C GLU A 153 16.18 6.74 -32.97
N GLU A 154 16.52 8.01 -32.85
CA GLU A 154 16.52 8.97 -33.94
C GLU A 154 17.47 8.53 -35.07
N LEU A 155 18.68 8.05 -34.75
CA LEU A 155 19.63 7.55 -35.71
C LEU A 155 19.13 6.29 -36.44
N ILE A 156 18.44 5.42 -35.73
CA ILE A 156 17.80 4.21 -36.32
C ILE A 156 16.71 4.65 -37.31
N ASP A 157 15.86 5.57 -36.91
CA ASP A 157 14.74 6.05 -37.72
C ASP A 157 15.25 6.76 -38.99
N GLU A 158 16.30 7.55 -38.90
CA GLU A 158 16.98 8.17 -40.04
C GLU A 158 17.53 7.14 -41.00
N MET A 159 18.18 6.07 -40.50
CA MET A 159 18.70 4.96 -41.29
C MET A 159 17.56 4.23 -42.03
N LYS A 160 16.47 3.92 -41.33
CA LYS A 160 15.30 3.28 -41.92
C LYS A 160 14.69 4.11 -43.04
N ALA A 161 14.54 5.43 -42.80
CA ALA A 161 14.04 6.37 -43.82
C ALA A 161 14.94 6.43 -45.04
N LYS A 162 16.25 6.48 -44.83
CA LYS A 162 17.25 6.50 -45.91
C LYS A 162 17.24 5.23 -46.76
N LYS A 163 16.96 4.08 -46.13
CA LYS A 163 16.96 2.77 -46.81
C LYS A 163 15.55 2.37 -47.29
N GLY A 164 14.52 3.16 -46.97
CA GLY A 164 13.15 2.87 -47.38
C GLY A 164 12.51 1.67 -46.73
N VAL A 165 12.92 1.33 -45.48
CA VAL A 165 12.41 0.22 -44.69
C VAL A 165 11.70 0.72 -43.42
N SER A 166 10.79 -0.09 -42.89
CA SER A 166 9.96 0.30 -41.74
C SER A 166 10.30 -0.45 -40.45
N GLN A 167 10.99 -1.58 -40.55
CA GLN A 167 11.32 -2.46 -39.42
C GLN A 167 12.83 -2.58 -39.22
N ASP A 168 13.28 -2.74 -37.99
CA ASP A 168 14.69 -2.97 -37.65
C ASP A 168 15.24 -4.23 -38.33
N VAL A 169 14.40 -5.27 -38.44
CA VAL A 169 14.76 -6.55 -39.06
C VAL A 169 15.06 -6.43 -40.53
N ASP A 170 14.65 -5.35 -41.19
CA ASP A 170 14.86 -5.11 -42.62
C ASP A 170 16.24 -4.47 -42.90
N LEU A 171 16.95 -4.02 -41.87
CA LEU A 171 18.29 -3.44 -42.00
C LEU A 171 19.33 -4.54 -42.28
N THR A 172 20.26 -4.29 -43.19
CA THR A 172 21.33 -5.23 -43.53
C THR A 172 22.46 -5.21 -42.49
N ALA A 173 23.37 -6.19 -42.58
CA ALA A 173 24.57 -6.22 -41.74
C ALA A 173 25.42 -4.95 -41.90
N GLU A 174 25.57 -4.42 -43.11
CA GLU A 174 26.30 -3.20 -43.43
C GLU A 174 25.60 -1.97 -42.80
N ASP A 175 24.28 -1.93 -42.90
CA ASP A 175 23.48 -0.85 -42.28
C ASP A 175 23.70 -0.82 -40.77
N LEU A 176 23.66 -2.00 -40.12
CA LEU A 176 23.84 -2.11 -38.67
C LEU A 176 25.29 -1.81 -38.24
N LYS A 177 26.26 -2.13 -39.07
CA LYS A 177 27.65 -1.74 -38.84
C LYS A 177 27.83 -0.22 -38.89
N GLU A 178 27.22 0.43 -39.87
CA GLU A 178 27.19 1.91 -39.97
C GLU A 178 26.49 2.53 -38.75
N LEU A 179 25.35 1.97 -38.32
CA LEU A 179 24.64 2.43 -37.12
C LEU A 179 25.52 2.26 -35.87
N ALA A 180 26.23 1.17 -35.72
CA ALA A 180 27.13 0.99 -34.58
C ALA A 180 28.20 2.07 -34.54
N SER A 181 28.75 2.40 -35.71
CA SER A 181 29.73 3.50 -35.84
C SER A 181 29.11 4.86 -35.47
N GLN A 182 27.88 5.13 -35.94
CA GLN A 182 27.15 6.36 -35.59
C GLN A 182 26.83 6.42 -34.09
N PHE A 183 26.48 5.31 -33.47
CA PHE A 183 26.20 5.21 -32.03
C PHE A 183 27.46 5.51 -31.21
N LYS A 184 28.62 4.97 -31.62
CA LYS A 184 29.90 5.28 -30.97
C LYS A 184 30.24 6.78 -31.07
N ALA A 185 29.97 7.38 -32.21
CA ALA A 185 30.21 8.80 -32.43
C ALA A 185 29.29 9.63 -31.52
N GLU A 186 28.02 9.25 -31.38
CA GLU A 186 27.06 9.90 -30.51
C GLU A 186 27.47 9.75 -29.03
N TYR A 187 27.91 8.59 -28.64
CA TYR A 187 28.44 8.33 -27.28
C TYR A 187 29.62 9.28 -26.99
N LYS A 188 30.59 9.35 -27.91
CA LYS A 188 31.75 10.23 -27.75
C LYS A 188 31.37 11.71 -27.65
N GLU A 189 30.43 12.14 -28.48
CA GLU A 189 29.90 13.53 -28.43
C GLU A 189 29.27 13.85 -27.08
N LYS A 190 28.44 12.94 -26.54
CA LYS A 190 27.70 13.17 -25.28
C LYS A 190 28.57 12.98 -24.04
N ILE A 191 29.52 12.06 -24.06
CA ILE A 191 30.32 11.65 -22.90
C ILE A 191 31.70 12.27 -22.89
N GLY A 192 32.28 12.52 -24.07
CA GLY A 192 33.60 13.07 -24.22
C GLY A 192 34.74 12.05 -24.27
N GLU A 193 34.42 10.77 -24.18
CA GLU A 193 35.34 9.65 -24.23
C GLU A 193 34.87 8.63 -25.27
N ASP A 194 35.81 7.81 -25.77
CA ASP A 194 35.48 6.70 -26.66
C ASP A 194 34.67 5.64 -25.93
N PHE A 195 33.77 4.96 -26.65
CA PHE A 195 33.02 3.83 -26.11
C PHE A 195 34.00 2.74 -25.61
N PRO A 196 33.81 2.19 -24.38
CA PRO A 196 34.79 1.25 -23.82
C PRO A 196 34.86 -0.07 -24.59
N ASP A 197 36.06 -0.44 -25.05
CA ASP A 197 36.36 -1.69 -25.78
C ASP A 197 36.78 -2.82 -24.83
N ASP A 198 37.24 -2.51 -23.61
CA ASP A 198 37.63 -3.50 -22.62
C ASP A 198 36.40 -4.13 -21.95
N PRO A 199 36.18 -5.45 -22.15
CA PRO A 199 35.02 -6.14 -21.57
C PRO A 199 34.94 -6.01 -20.03
N LYS A 200 36.07 -6.03 -19.33
CA LYS A 200 36.08 -5.87 -17.87
C LYS A 200 35.64 -4.49 -17.44
N LYS A 201 36.03 -3.46 -18.16
CA LYS A 201 35.59 -2.08 -17.91
C LYS A 201 34.09 -1.94 -18.17
N GLN A 202 33.58 -2.55 -19.24
CA GLN A 202 32.15 -2.59 -19.55
C GLN A 202 31.38 -3.27 -18.43
N LEU A 203 31.83 -4.40 -17.95
CA LEU A 203 31.20 -5.17 -16.89
C LEU A 203 31.12 -4.38 -15.57
N MET A 204 32.23 -3.78 -15.17
CA MET A 204 32.27 -2.98 -13.94
C MET A 204 31.38 -1.74 -14.02
N GLY A 205 31.32 -1.09 -15.18
CA GLY A 205 30.40 0.02 -15.43
C GLY A 205 28.93 -0.42 -15.28
N ALA A 206 28.59 -1.58 -15.84
CA ALA A 206 27.24 -2.14 -15.73
C ALA A 206 26.87 -2.53 -14.29
N ILE A 207 27.79 -3.15 -13.55
CA ILE A 207 27.57 -3.52 -12.14
C ILE A 207 27.32 -2.26 -11.28
N LYS A 208 28.15 -1.24 -11.45
CA LYS A 208 27.98 0.05 -10.75
C LYS A 208 26.64 0.71 -11.09
N ALA A 209 26.23 0.64 -12.35
CA ALA A 209 24.94 1.19 -12.79
C ALA A 209 23.76 0.51 -12.10
N VAL A 210 23.80 -0.82 -11.97
CA VAL A 210 22.75 -1.57 -11.25
C VAL A 210 22.74 -1.18 -9.76
N PHE A 211 23.88 -1.10 -9.10
CA PHE A 211 23.92 -0.65 -7.71
C PHE A 211 23.38 0.79 -7.56
N ARG A 212 23.76 1.68 -8.47
CA ARG A 212 23.29 3.08 -8.48
C ARG A 212 21.78 3.16 -8.68
N SER A 213 21.18 2.28 -9.47
CA SER A 213 19.74 2.28 -9.74
C SER A 213 18.90 2.02 -8.49
N TRP A 214 19.46 1.40 -7.45
CA TRP A 214 18.79 1.19 -6.17
C TRP A 214 18.38 2.50 -5.50
N ASP A 215 19.18 3.56 -5.64
CA ASP A 215 18.93 4.89 -5.09
C ASP A 215 18.38 5.89 -6.13
N ASN A 216 17.81 5.40 -7.20
CA ASN A 216 17.11 6.18 -8.20
C ASN A 216 15.82 6.77 -7.62
N PRO A 217 15.43 8.02 -7.93
CA PRO A 217 14.18 8.62 -7.42
C PRO A 217 12.94 7.76 -7.60
N ARG A 218 12.74 7.15 -8.77
CA ARG A 218 11.60 6.24 -9.02
C ARG A 218 11.64 5.00 -8.13
N ALA A 219 12.83 4.43 -7.97
CA ALA A 219 13.01 3.26 -7.11
C ALA A 219 12.74 3.61 -5.64
N ASN A 220 13.15 4.78 -5.19
CA ASN A 220 12.90 5.26 -3.83
C ASN A 220 11.39 5.41 -3.54
N VAL A 221 10.64 5.99 -4.48
CA VAL A 221 9.18 6.12 -4.37
C VAL A 221 8.52 4.75 -4.35
N TYR A 222 8.89 3.87 -5.29
CA TYR A 222 8.33 2.52 -5.35
C TYR A 222 8.56 1.74 -4.05
N ARG A 223 9.78 1.83 -3.50
CA ARG A 223 10.08 1.14 -2.23
C ARG A 223 9.23 1.66 -1.09
N ARG A 224 9.06 2.96 -1.00
CA ARG A 224 8.22 3.60 0.03
C ARG A 224 6.78 3.11 -0.07
N ASP A 225 6.23 3.11 -1.29
CA ASP A 225 4.85 2.70 -1.55
C ASP A 225 4.61 1.20 -1.30
N ASN A 226 5.65 0.38 -1.38
CA ASN A 226 5.56 -1.07 -1.24
C ASN A 226 6.26 -1.63 0.01
N ASP A 227 6.58 -0.77 0.97
CA ASP A 227 7.21 -1.15 2.25
C ASP A 227 8.50 -1.96 2.09
N ILE A 228 9.35 -1.59 1.13
CA ILE A 228 10.64 -2.22 0.88
C ILE A 228 11.75 -1.39 1.54
N PRO A 229 12.42 -1.88 2.59
CA PRO A 229 13.47 -1.14 3.28
C PRO A 229 14.66 -0.82 2.36
N TYR A 230 15.18 0.38 2.47
CA TYR A 230 16.38 0.79 1.73
C TYR A 230 17.59 -0.11 2.04
N SER A 231 17.69 -0.56 3.29
CA SER A 231 18.79 -1.42 3.77
C SER A 231 18.89 -2.79 3.08
N TRP A 232 17.84 -3.21 2.38
CA TRP A 232 17.86 -4.50 1.68
C TRP A 232 18.84 -4.53 0.51
N GLY A 233 19.01 -3.44 -0.22
CA GLY A 233 19.85 -3.37 -1.39
C GLY A 233 19.35 -4.25 -2.55
N THR A 234 20.13 -4.26 -3.63
CA THR A 234 19.88 -5.11 -4.79
C THR A 234 21.07 -6.02 -5.04
N ALA A 235 20.79 -7.25 -5.48
CA ALA A 235 21.84 -8.11 -6.03
C ALA A 235 22.04 -7.81 -7.51
N VAL A 236 23.16 -8.27 -8.07
CA VAL A 236 23.49 -8.17 -9.49
C VAL A 236 23.77 -9.57 -10.03
N ASN A 237 23.04 -9.97 -11.07
CA ASN A 237 23.22 -11.25 -11.73
C ASN A 237 24.03 -11.07 -13.02
N VAL A 238 25.16 -11.72 -13.10
CA VAL A 238 26.00 -11.79 -14.30
C VAL A 238 25.83 -13.19 -14.90
N GLN A 239 25.22 -13.25 -16.07
CA GLN A 239 24.78 -14.50 -16.66
C GLN A 239 25.25 -14.62 -18.12
N SER A 240 25.67 -15.81 -18.54
CA SER A 240 26.01 -16.04 -19.96
C SER A 240 24.79 -15.82 -20.83
N MET A 241 25.02 -15.22 -22.01
CA MET A 241 23.93 -14.94 -22.96
C MET A 241 23.44 -16.22 -23.64
N ALA A 242 22.12 -16.30 -23.81
CA ALA A 242 21.44 -17.20 -24.74
C ALA A 242 20.71 -16.32 -25.75
N PHE A 243 20.86 -16.56 -27.03
CA PHE A 243 20.43 -15.67 -28.10
C PHE A 243 19.17 -16.18 -28.80
N GLY A 244 18.05 -15.49 -28.58
CA GLY A 244 16.81 -15.75 -29.31
C GLY A 244 16.71 -15.07 -30.68
N ASN A 245 17.74 -14.33 -31.09
CA ASN A 245 17.75 -13.53 -32.31
C ASN A 245 18.82 -13.93 -33.34
N MET A 246 19.30 -15.17 -33.27
CA MET A 246 20.30 -15.69 -34.23
C MET A 246 19.70 -16.16 -35.56
N GLY A 247 18.39 -16.21 -35.68
CA GLY A 247 17.70 -16.67 -36.89
C GLY A 247 16.34 -17.28 -36.55
N ASP A 248 15.73 -17.97 -37.54
CA ASP A 248 14.41 -18.54 -37.40
C ASP A 248 14.30 -19.75 -36.46
N ASP A 249 15.44 -20.37 -36.13
CA ASP A 249 15.50 -21.47 -35.17
C ASP A 249 15.65 -20.97 -33.69
N CYS A 250 15.48 -19.68 -33.50
CA CYS A 250 15.63 -19.01 -32.23
C CYS A 250 14.36 -18.22 -31.87
N GLY A 251 14.19 -17.96 -30.62
CA GLY A 251 13.07 -17.17 -30.12
C GLY A 251 13.17 -16.86 -28.64
N THR A 252 12.24 -16.08 -28.15
CA THR A 252 12.17 -15.72 -26.75
C THR A 252 10.70 -15.59 -26.32
N GLY A 253 10.42 -15.77 -25.05
CA GLY A 253 9.06 -15.64 -24.59
C GLY A 253 8.95 -15.48 -23.08
N VAL A 254 7.74 -15.13 -22.67
CA VAL A 254 7.31 -15.02 -21.27
C VAL A 254 6.03 -15.84 -21.11
N ALA A 255 5.88 -16.51 -19.99
CA ALA A 255 4.71 -17.34 -19.75
C ALA A 255 4.38 -17.43 -18.26
N PHE A 256 3.09 -17.74 -18.02
CA PHE A 256 2.55 -18.00 -16.69
C PHE A 256 1.96 -19.40 -16.69
N THR A 257 2.16 -20.14 -15.61
CA THR A 257 1.58 -21.50 -15.49
C THR A 257 0.08 -21.46 -15.27
N ARG A 258 -0.47 -20.35 -14.80
CA ARG A 258 -1.90 -20.10 -14.65
C ARG A 258 -2.20 -18.68 -15.13
N ASP A 259 -3.47 -18.42 -15.47
CA ASP A 259 -3.87 -17.07 -15.90
C ASP A 259 -3.71 -16.07 -14.75
N PRO A 260 -2.82 -15.08 -14.88
CA PRO A 260 -2.58 -14.09 -13.81
C PRO A 260 -3.76 -13.12 -13.59
N ALA A 261 -4.68 -13.03 -14.53
CA ALA A 261 -5.88 -12.19 -14.43
C ALA A 261 -7.05 -12.90 -13.75
N THR A 262 -7.27 -14.17 -14.07
CA THR A 262 -8.45 -14.94 -13.61
C THR A 262 -8.12 -16.06 -12.63
N GLY A 263 -6.91 -16.55 -12.61
CA GLY A 263 -6.50 -17.71 -11.82
C GLY A 263 -6.79 -19.06 -12.48
N GLU A 264 -7.32 -19.08 -13.70
CA GLU A 264 -7.59 -20.33 -14.43
C GLU A 264 -6.30 -21.12 -14.64
N LYS A 265 -6.34 -22.44 -14.41
CA LYS A 265 -5.19 -23.34 -14.60
C LYS A 265 -4.95 -23.59 -16.09
N LYS A 266 -4.33 -22.64 -16.75
CA LYS A 266 -4.02 -22.66 -18.18
C LYS A 266 -2.71 -21.93 -18.42
N LEU A 267 -1.82 -22.55 -19.22
CA LEU A 267 -0.58 -21.91 -19.63
C LEU A 267 -0.88 -20.68 -20.48
N MET A 268 -0.46 -19.52 -20.01
CA MET A 268 -0.67 -18.22 -20.65
C MET A 268 0.69 -17.61 -20.98
N GLY A 269 0.79 -16.93 -22.09
CA GLY A 269 2.03 -16.22 -22.40
C GLY A 269 2.17 -15.90 -23.87
N GLU A 270 3.30 -15.36 -24.20
CA GLU A 270 3.64 -14.86 -25.53
C GLU A 270 5.08 -15.23 -25.90
N PHE A 271 5.33 -15.42 -27.18
CA PHE A 271 6.67 -15.62 -27.69
C PHE A 271 6.89 -14.93 -29.03
N LEU A 272 8.14 -14.66 -29.36
CA LEU A 272 8.58 -14.14 -30.64
C LEU A 272 9.69 -15.04 -31.19
N THR A 273 9.64 -15.29 -32.49
CA THR A 273 10.75 -15.92 -33.19
C THR A 273 11.79 -14.86 -33.59
N ASN A 274 13.05 -15.23 -33.63
CA ASN A 274 14.13 -14.34 -34.01
C ASN A 274 14.08 -12.99 -33.29
N ALA A 275 14.08 -13.03 -31.92
CA ALA A 275 13.95 -11.86 -31.07
C ALA A 275 14.71 -12.02 -29.76
N GLN A 276 15.04 -10.89 -29.13
CA GLN A 276 15.52 -10.84 -27.74
C GLN A 276 14.38 -10.50 -26.80
N GLY A 277 14.54 -10.76 -25.49
CA GLY A 277 13.49 -10.56 -24.50
C GLY A 277 12.88 -9.16 -24.48
N GLU A 278 13.68 -8.14 -24.74
CA GLU A 278 13.22 -6.73 -24.83
C GLU A 278 12.21 -6.51 -25.96
N ASP A 279 12.29 -7.28 -27.03
CA ASP A 279 11.39 -7.15 -28.20
C ASP A 279 9.96 -7.59 -27.86
N VAL A 280 9.79 -8.52 -26.93
CA VAL A 280 8.48 -8.97 -26.45
C VAL A 280 7.76 -7.85 -25.70
N VAL A 281 8.52 -7.13 -24.87
CA VAL A 281 7.98 -6.07 -24.01
C VAL A 281 7.80 -4.75 -24.76
N ALA A 282 8.69 -4.44 -25.72
CA ALA A 282 8.68 -3.16 -26.43
C ALA A 282 7.51 -2.96 -27.39
N GLY A 283 6.81 -4.05 -27.76
CA GLY A 283 5.63 -3.98 -28.64
C GLY A 283 5.94 -3.58 -30.09
N VAL A 284 7.18 -3.62 -30.52
CA VAL A 284 7.61 -3.29 -31.89
C VAL A 284 7.11 -4.35 -32.88
N ARG A 285 7.05 -5.60 -32.43
CA ARG A 285 6.48 -6.72 -33.18
C ARG A 285 5.34 -7.31 -32.38
N THR A 286 4.30 -7.83 -33.03
CA THR A 286 3.17 -8.50 -32.37
C THR A 286 3.59 -9.90 -31.91
N PRO A 287 3.63 -10.18 -30.59
CA PRO A 287 3.95 -11.50 -30.08
C PRO A 287 2.87 -12.53 -30.47
N MET A 288 3.25 -13.79 -30.59
CA MET A 288 2.33 -14.89 -30.79
C MET A 288 1.92 -15.50 -29.45
N PRO A 289 0.68 -15.98 -29.30
CA PRO A 289 0.28 -16.74 -28.11
C PRO A 289 1.21 -17.93 -27.87
N ILE A 290 1.51 -18.23 -26.61
CA ILE A 290 2.44 -19.31 -26.24
C ILE A 290 2.05 -20.68 -26.82
N ALA A 291 0.77 -20.95 -26.99
CA ALA A 291 0.30 -22.20 -27.57
C ALA A 291 0.80 -22.43 -29.03
N GLN A 292 1.05 -21.35 -29.77
CA GLN A 292 1.57 -21.43 -31.14
C GLN A 292 3.07 -21.78 -31.21
N MET A 293 3.75 -21.79 -30.08
CA MET A 293 5.15 -22.24 -30.00
C MET A 293 5.28 -23.70 -30.38
N GLU A 294 4.24 -24.51 -30.19
CA GLU A 294 4.21 -25.93 -30.59
C GLU A 294 4.47 -26.14 -32.08
N GLU A 295 3.98 -25.25 -32.93
CA GLU A 295 4.17 -25.32 -34.40
C GLU A 295 5.62 -25.01 -34.82
N LYS A 296 6.23 -24.05 -34.13
CA LYS A 296 7.56 -23.56 -34.47
C LYS A 296 8.69 -24.38 -33.82
N PHE A 297 8.52 -24.75 -32.56
CA PHE A 297 9.51 -25.43 -31.73
C PHE A 297 8.86 -26.57 -30.94
N PRO A 298 8.42 -27.65 -31.61
CA PRO A 298 7.64 -28.71 -30.95
C PRO A 298 8.38 -29.39 -29.80
N GLU A 299 9.67 -29.68 -29.96
CA GLU A 299 10.47 -30.33 -28.93
C GLU A 299 10.73 -29.39 -27.76
N ALA A 300 11.11 -28.14 -28.04
CA ALA A 300 11.33 -27.13 -27.02
C ALA A 300 10.04 -26.80 -26.25
N PHE A 301 8.90 -26.75 -26.92
CA PHE A 301 7.61 -26.52 -26.29
C PHE A 301 7.20 -27.66 -25.37
N GLU A 302 7.42 -28.90 -25.77
CA GLU A 302 7.15 -30.05 -24.90
C GLU A 302 8.05 -30.03 -23.65
N GLN A 303 9.35 -29.74 -23.84
CA GLN A 303 10.28 -29.55 -22.72
C GLN A 303 9.84 -28.39 -21.81
N PHE A 304 9.39 -27.30 -22.40
CA PHE A 304 8.91 -26.13 -21.64
C PHE A 304 7.68 -26.45 -20.78
N LYS A 305 6.72 -27.21 -21.31
CA LYS A 305 5.55 -27.66 -20.54
C LYS A 305 5.97 -28.51 -19.34
N GLN A 306 6.96 -29.38 -19.50
CA GLN A 306 7.50 -30.18 -18.40
C GLN A 306 8.23 -29.30 -17.36
N VAL A 307 8.98 -28.30 -17.81
CA VAL A 307 9.61 -27.31 -16.94
C VAL A 307 8.57 -26.53 -16.13
N CYS A 308 7.48 -26.11 -16.77
CA CYS A 308 6.37 -25.43 -16.11
C CYS A 308 5.78 -26.27 -14.98
N LYS A 309 5.52 -27.54 -15.26
CA LYS A 309 5.01 -28.48 -14.24
C LYS A 309 6.02 -28.67 -13.11
N THR A 310 7.28 -28.88 -13.43
CA THR A 310 8.34 -29.07 -12.46
C THR A 310 8.47 -27.85 -11.53
N LEU A 311 8.43 -26.65 -12.08
CA LEU A 311 8.56 -25.41 -11.32
C LEU A 311 7.34 -25.16 -10.42
N GLU A 312 6.13 -25.37 -10.97
CA GLU A 312 4.91 -25.20 -10.17
C GLU A 312 4.86 -26.20 -9.01
N ASP A 313 5.21 -27.46 -9.26
CA ASP A 313 5.24 -28.51 -8.22
C ASP A 313 6.33 -28.21 -7.18
N HIS A 314 7.49 -27.71 -7.61
CA HIS A 314 8.62 -27.41 -6.73
C HIS A 314 8.32 -26.21 -5.81
N TYR A 315 7.85 -25.11 -6.36
CA TYR A 315 7.55 -23.90 -5.61
C TYR A 315 6.15 -23.94 -4.96
N ARG A 316 5.32 -24.88 -5.37
CA ARG A 316 3.93 -25.02 -4.89
C ARG A 316 3.14 -23.73 -5.06
N ASP A 317 3.34 -23.06 -6.18
CA ASP A 317 2.68 -21.83 -6.57
C ASP A 317 2.78 -21.64 -8.08
N MET A 318 1.86 -20.84 -8.61
CA MET A 318 1.91 -20.36 -9.99
C MET A 318 3.24 -19.69 -10.28
N GLN A 319 3.78 -19.93 -11.46
CA GLN A 319 5.08 -19.38 -11.88
C GLN A 319 4.95 -18.43 -13.07
N ASP A 320 5.73 -17.38 -13.04
CA ASP A 320 5.98 -16.43 -14.10
C ASP A 320 7.40 -16.70 -14.60
N MET A 321 7.56 -17.02 -15.88
CA MET A 321 8.83 -17.50 -16.42
C MET A 321 9.23 -16.71 -17.65
N GLU A 322 10.54 -16.52 -17.79
CA GLU A 322 11.17 -16.05 -19.01
C GLU A 322 12.05 -17.16 -19.58
N PHE A 323 11.97 -17.34 -20.88
CA PHE A 323 12.77 -18.36 -21.56
C PHE A 323 13.29 -17.87 -22.92
N THR A 324 14.33 -18.51 -23.41
CA THR A 324 14.88 -18.28 -24.73
C THR A 324 15.12 -19.63 -25.41
N VAL A 325 14.86 -19.68 -26.71
CA VAL A 325 15.22 -20.82 -27.56
C VAL A 325 16.36 -20.37 -28.44
N GLU A 326 17.52 -21.00 -28.30
CA GLU A 326 18.69 -20.76 -29.14
C GLU A 326 18.96 -22.01 -29.97
N ASN A 327 18.86 -21.90 -31.28
CA ASN A 327 19.08 -23.02 -32.21
C ASN A 327 18.26 -24.25 -31.79
N LYS A 328 16.97 -24.08 -31.57
CA LYS A 328 15.98 -25.07 -31.11
C LYS A 328 16.19 -25.61 -29.70
N LYS A 329 17.17 -25.10 -28.95
CA LYS A 329 17.43 -25.52 -27.58
C LYS A 329 16.82 -24.53 -26.57
N LEU A 330 16.04 -25.06 -25.61
CA LEU A 330 15.40 -24.27 -24.56
C LEU A 330 16.40 -23.89 -23.48
N TYR A 331 16.33 -22.62 -23.05
CA TYR A 331 17.01 -22.09 -21.87
C TYR A 331 16.03 -21.32 -21.00
N MET A 332 16.05 -21.57 -19.70
CA MET A 332 15.28 -20.82 -18.73
C MET A 332 16.11 -19.65 -18.22
N LEU A 333 15.56 -18.44 -18.31
CA LEU A 333 16.25 -17.20 -17.89
C LEU A 333 15.80 -16.71 -16.53
N GLN A 334 14.55 -16.96 -16.18
CA GLN A 334 13.96 -16.50 -14.93
C GLN A 334 12.71 -17.28 -14.59
N THR A 335 12.52 -17.51 -13.31
CA THR A 335 11.23 -17.91 -12.74
C THR A 335 10.99 -17.11 -11.47
N ARG A 336 9.72 -16.88 -11.18
CA ARG A 336 9.28 -16.28 -9.91
C ARG A 336 7.84 -16.69 -9.63
N ASN A 337 7.43 -16.58 -8.37
CA ASN A 337 6.01 -16.70 -8.04
C ASN A 337 5.28 -15.57 -8.78
N GLY A 338 4.31 -15.93 -9.59
CA GLY A 338 3.73 -15.00 -10.55
C GLY A 338 2.96 -13.86 -9.89
N LYS A 339 3.19 -12.64 -10.38
CA LYS A 339 2.32 -11.51 -10.04
C LYS A 339 0.95 -11.76 -10.65
N ARG A 340 -0.08 -11.44 -9.90
CA ARG A 340 -1.46 -11.77 -10.24
C ARG A 340 -2.42 -10.73 -9.69
N THR A 341 -3.62 -10.67 -10.25
CA THR A 341 -4.69 -9.84 -9.69
C THR A 341 -5.11 -10.39 -8.33
N ALA A 342 -5.77 -9.55 -7.53
CA ALA A 342 -6.31 -9.98 -6.24
C ALA A 342 -7.28 -11.15 -6.40
N GLN A 343 -8.17 -11.10 -7.39
CA GLN A 343 -9.10 -12.19 -7.70
C GLN A 343 -8.37 -13.50 -8.04
N ALA A 344 -7.35 -13.42 -8.90
CA ALA A 344 -6.55 -14.58 -9.28
C ALA A 344 -5.81 -15.15 -8.06
N ALA A 345 -5.30 -14.30 -7.16
CA ALA A 345 -4.61 -14.74 -5.95
C ALA A 345 -5.50 -15.61 -5.06
N LEU A 346 -6.75 -15.20 -4.85
CA LEU A 346 -7.72 -15.98 -4.06
C LEU A 346 -8.05 -17.31 -4.74
N LYS A 347 -8.33 -17.27 -6.03
CA LYS A 347 -8.65 -18.48 -6.79
C LYS A 347 -7.49 -19.48 -6.80
N ILE A 348 -6.29 -19.02 -7.06
CA ILE A 348 -5.10 -19.88 -7.11
C ILE A 348 -4.85 -20.50 -5.74
N ALA A 349 -4.94 -19.72 -4.65
CA ALA A 349 -4.75 -20.23 -3.29
C ALA A 349 -5.76 -21.34 -2.97
N CYS A 350 -7.04 -21.15 -3.28
CA CYS A 350 -8.07 -22.17 -3.10
C CYS A 350 -7.81 -23.40 -3.95
N ASP A 351 -7.46 -23.24 -5.23
CA ASP A 351 -7.19 -24.35 -6.14
C ASP A 351 -5.96 -25.17 -5.68
N LEU A 352 -4.92 -24.53 -5.18
CA LEU A 352 -3.74 -25.22 -4.65
C LEU A 352 -4.07 -26.08 -3.44
N VAL A 353 -4.99 -25.65 -2.59
CA VAL A 353 -5.50 -26.47 -1.48
C VAL A 353 -6.31 -27.66 -2.01
N ASP A 354 -7.21 -27.43 -2.95
CA ASP A 354 -8.04 -28.48 -3.56
C ASP A 354 -7.18 -29.52 -4.30
N GLU A 355 -6.07 -29.10 -4.88
CA GLU A 355 -5.10 -29.99 -5.55
C GLU A 355 -4.15 -30.72 -4.60
N GLY A 356 -4.22 -30.41 -3.30
CA GLY A 356 -3.35 -31.03 -2.29
C GLY A 356 -1.91 -30.50 -2.25
N MET A 357 -1.62 -29.42 -2.99
CA MET A 357 -0.28 -28.80 -3.02
C MET A 357 0.01 -27.95 -1.77
N ARG A 358 -1.02 -27.35 -1.20
CA ARG A 358 -0.92 -26.46 -0.04
C ARG A 358 -1.95 -26.83 1.01
N THR A 359 -1.62 -26.56 2.26
CA THR A 359 -2.60 -26.61 3.37
C THR A 359 -3.40 -25.31 3.41
N GLU A 360 -4.50 -25.31 4.13
CA GLU A 360 -5.31 -24.10 4.37
C GLU A 360 -4.46 -22.98 4.99
N GLU A 361 -3.59 -23.33 5.96
CA GLU A 361 -2.67 -22.40 6.63
C GLU A 361 -1.70 -21.76 5.63
N GLU A 362 -1.10 -22.59 4.79
CA GLU A 362 -0.18 -22.12 3.75
C GLU A 362 -0.89 -21.22 2.73
N ALA A 363 -2.13 -21.55 2.35
CA ALA A 363 -2.93 -20.74 1.44
C ALA A 363 -3.25 -19.35 2.03
N VAL A 364 -3.63 -19.30 3.30
CA VAL A 364 -3.85 -18.03 4.02
C VAL A 364 -2.56 -17.21 4.05
N ALA A 365 -1.43 -17.84 4.33
CA ALA A 365 -0.14 -17.17 4.43
C ALA A 365 0.37 -16.60 3.10
N MET A 366 -0.05 -17.14 1.95
CA MET A 366 0.45 -16.70 0.64
C MET A 366 -0.26 -15.46 0.08
N ILE A 367 -1.37 -15.04 0.67
CA ILE A 367 -2.15 -13.89 0.18
C ILE A 367 -1.66 -12.61 0.85
N ASP A 368 -1.37 -11.59 0.05
CA ASP A 368 -1.10 -10.25 0.59
C ASP A 368 -2.43 -9.65 1.07
N PRO A 369 -2.58 -9.34 2.37
CA PRO A 369 -3.83 -8.77 2.87
C PRO A 369 -4.29 -7.50 2.15
N ARG A 370 -3.36 -6.70 1.64
CA ARG A 370 -3.67 -5.48 0.89
C ARG A 370 -4.41 -5.75 -0.41
N ASN A 371 -4.28 -6.96 -0.98
CA ASN A 371 -5.00 -7.35 -2.19
C ASN A 371 -6.51 -7.44 -1.97
N LEU A 372 -6.96 -7.68 -0.74
CA LEU A 372 -8.39 -7.74 -0.42
C LEU A 372 -9.09 -6.40 -0.61
N ASP A 373 -8.34 -5.32 -0.44
CA ASP A 373 -8.85 -3.95 -0.57
C ASP A 373 -9.43 -3.69 -1.97
N THR A 374 -8.73 -4.14 -3.00
CA THR A 374 -9.18 -3.95 -4.40
C THR A 374 -10.46 -4.70 -4.72
N LEU A 375 -10.75 -5.79 -4.01
CA LEU A 375 -11.95 -6.61 -4.23
C LEU A 375 -13.20 -6.01 -3.60
N LEU A 376 -13.04 -5.09 -2.67
CA LEU A 376 -14.13 -4.47 -1.92
C LEU A 376 -14.63 -3.16 -2.52
N HIS A 377 -13.95 -2.65 -3.55
CA HIS A 377 -14.21 -1.34 -4.15
C HIS A 377 -14.43 -1.42 -5.66
N PRO A 378 -15.20 -0.48 -6.26
CA PRO A 378 -15.33 -0.38 -7.71
C PRO A 378 -13.98 -0.17 -8.39
N GLN A 379 -13.82 -0.67 -9.62
CA GLN A 379 -12.64 -0.52 -10.44
C GLN A 379 -13.00 0.12 -11.78
N PHE A 380 -12.02 0.73 -12.46
CA PHE A 380 -12.23 1.20 -13.83
C PHE A 380 -12.28 0.01 -14.80
N ASP A 381 -13.06 0.17 -15.88
CA ASP A 381 -12.98 -0.74 -17.03
C ASP A 381 -11.53 -0.74 -17.56
N ALA A 382 -10.93 -1.93 -17.63
CA ALA A 382 -9.51 -2.06 -17.95
C ALA A 382 -9.12 -1.50 -19.32
N ALA A 383 -9.96 -1.72 -20.33
CA ALA A 383 -9.70 -1.21 -21.69
C ALA A 383 -9.79 0.33 -21.74
N ALA A 384 -10.80 0.90 -21.08
CA ALA A 384 -10.99 2.34 -21.03
C ALA A 384 -9.87 3.04 -20.25
N LEU A 385 -9.41 2.43 -19.15
CA LEU A 385 -8.31 2.94 -18.34
C LEU A 385 -6.99 2.95 -19.13
N LYS A 386 -6.72 1.90 -19.89
CA LYS A 386 -5.51 1.76 -20.72
C LYS A 386 -5.43 2.83 -21.79
N ALA A 387 -6.58 3.25 -22.34
CA ALA A 387 -6.68 4.28 -23.35
C ALA A 387 -6.60 5.71 -22.79
N ALA A 388 -6.69 5.87 -21.45
CA ALA A 388 -6.71 7.17 -20.80
C ALA A 388 -5.30 7.58 -20.31
N THR A 389 -5.06 8.90 -20.32
CA THR A 389 -3.81 9.48 -19.80
C THR A 389 -4.12 10.31 -18.56
N PRO A 390 -3.42 10.11 -17.44
CA PRO A 390 -3.63 10.94 -16.25
C PRO A 390 -3.28 12.40 -16.51
N MET A 391 -4.10 13.33 -16.04
CA MET A 391 -3.80 14.76 -16.07
C MET A 391 -3.13 15.25 -14.79
N GLY A 392 -3.19 14.46 -13.71
CA GLY A 392 -2.57 14.76 -12.44
C GLY A 392 -2.45 13.52 -11.56
N LYS A 393 -1.61 13.64 -10.56
CA LYS A 393 -1.41 12.57 -9.57
C LYS A 393 -1.24 13.17 -8.18
N ALA A 394 -1.92 12.60 -7.23
CA ALA A 394 -1.80 12.95 -5.82
C ALA A 394 -1.83 11.68 -4.97
N LEU A 395 -2.16 11.77 -3.71
CA LEU A 395 -2.17 10.62 -2.80
C LEU A 395 -3.45 9.81 -3.00
N GLY A 396 -3.31 8.52 -3.28
CA GLY A 396 -4.42 7.56 -3.23
C GLY A 396 -4.81 7.29 -1.78
N ALA A 397 -5.72 8.09 -1.26
CA ALA A 397 -6.05 8.09 0.17
C ALA A 397 -7.11 7.06 0.55
N SER A 398 -8.01 6.72 -0.35
CA SER A 398 -8.99 5.65 -0.18
C SER A 398 -9.20 4.96 -1.52
N PRO A 399 -9.10 3.62 -1.58
CA PRO A 399 -9.06 2.90 -2.83
C PRO A 399 -10.39 2.91 -3.59
N GLY A 400 -10.33 2.51 -4.84
CA GLY A 400 -11.46 2.39 -5.75
C GLY A 400 -11.40 3.40 -6.89
N ALA A 401 -12.34 3.26 -7.81
CA ALA A 401 -12.48 4.11 -8.97
C ALA A 401 -13.77 4.93 -8.86
N ALA A 402 -13.72 6.19 -9.23
CA ALA A 402 -14.89 7.05 -9.25
C ALA A 402 -14.91 7.93 -10.49
N CYS A 403 -16.09 8.19 -11.02
CA CYS A 403 -16.31 9.17 -12.06
C CYS A 403 -17.61 9.90 -11.81
N GLY A 404 -17.68 11.15 -12.24
CA GLY A 404 -18.89 11.94 -12.08
C GLY A 404 -18.68 13.41 -12.40
N LYS A 405 -19.72 14.18 -12.13
CA LYS A 405 -19.72 15.64 -12.30
C LYS A 405 -19.15 16.32 -11.06
N ILE A 406 -18.34 17.32 -11.28
CA ILE A 406 -17.69 18.08 -10.21
C ILE A 406 -18.72 18.93 -9.46
N VAL A 407 -18.70 18.84 -8.13
CA VAL A 407 -19.40 19.74 -7.22
C VAL A 407 -18.41 20.24 -6.16
N PHE A 408 -18.64 21.41 -5.60
CA PHE A 408 -17.69 22.09 -4.71
C PHE A 408 -18.16 22.21 -3.27
N THR A 409 -19.40 21.86 -2.98
CA THR A 409 -19.96 21.93 -1.62
C THR A 409 -20.66 20.62 -1.25
N ALA A 410 -20.72 20.35 0.05
CA ALA A 410 -21.44 19.19 0.56
C ALA A 410 -22.94 19.25 0.25
N GLU A 411 -23.54 20.44 0.32
CA GLU A 411 -24.95 20.66 -0.01
C GLU A 411 -25.22 20.33 -1.50
N ASP A 412 -24.37 20.79 -2.40
CA ASP A 412 -24.49 20.50 -3.83
C ASP A 412 -24.30 19.00 -4.11
N ALA A 413 -23.35 18.33 -3.45
CA ALA A 413 -23.16 16.91 -3.59
C ALA A 413 -24.44 16.14 -3.23
N LYS A 414 -25.06 16.48 -2.11
CA LYS A 414 -26.30 15.87 -1.66
C LYS A 414 -27.45 16.16 -2.62
N ALA A 415 -27.64 17.41 -2.99
CA ALA A 415 -28.73 17.83 -3.88
C ALA A 415 -28.65 17.20 -5.27
N TRP A 416 -27.46 17.14 -5.87
CA TRP A 416 -27.26 16.55 -7.17
C TRP A 416 -27.43 15.04 -7.15
N ALA A 417 -26.94 14.37 -6.10
CA ALA A 417 -27.13 12.94 -5.91
C ALA A 417 -28.60 12.55 -5.75
N GLU A 418 -29.39 13.36 -5.05
CA GLU A 418 -30.86 13.17 -4.90
C GLU A 418 -31.59 13.29 -6.25
N ARG A 419 -31.05 14.04 -7.22
CA ARG A 419 -31.57 14.12 -8.59
C ARG A 419 -31.11 12.93 -9.48
N GLY A 420 -30.35 11.99 -8.93
CA GLY A 420 -29.85 10.84 -9.64
C GLY A 420 -28.54 11.06 -10.39
N GLU A 421 -27.86 12.17 -10.17
CA GLU A 421 -26.56 12.46 -10.81
C GLU A 421 -25.41 11.88 -9.99
N LYS A 422 -24.41 11.33 -10.67
CA LYS A 422 -23.16 10.90 -10.05
C LYS A 422 -22.24 12.11 -9.92
N VAL A 423 -21.76 12.38 -8.70
CA VAL A 423 -20.94 13.56 -8.41
C VAL A 423 -19.60 13.19 -7.77
N VAL A 424 -18.61 14.03 -8.00
CA VAL A 424 -17.31 14.01 -7.36
C VAL A 424 -17.16 15.31 -6.58
N LEU A 425 -16.99 15.20 -5.26
CA LEU A 425 -16.82 16.37 -4.39
C LEU A 425 -15.36 16.84 -4.42
N VAL A 426 -15.14 18.08 -4.86
CA VAL A 426 -13.80 18.68 -4.93
C VAL A 426 -13.75 19.84 -3.92
N ARG A 427 -12.86 19.72 -2.95
CA ARG A 427 -12.69 20.70 -1.88
C ARG A 427 -11.22 21.06 -1.68
N LEU A 428 -10.97 22.23 -1.11
CA LEU A 428 -9.64 22.58 -0.62
C LEU A 428 -9.21 21.58 0.49
N GLU A 429 -10.11 21.37 1.44
CA GLU A 429 -10.04 20.34 2.48
C GLU A 429 -11.47 20.06 2.98
N THR A 430 -11.70 18.92 3.59
CA THR A 430 -13.02 18.60 4.19
C THR A 430 -12.99 18.75 5.69
N SER A 431 -14.17 18.98 6.25
CA SER A 431 -14.42 19.07 7.69
C SER A 431 -15.57 18.13 8.07
N PRO A 432 -15.81 17.90 9.38
CA PRO A 432 -16.95 17.08 9.83
C PRO A 432 -18.32 17.50 9.28
N GLU A 433 -18.49 18.77 8.97
CA GLU A 433 -19.72 19.29 8.37
C GLU A 433 -19.98 18.75 6.95
N ASP A 434 -18.95 18.30 6.27
CA ASP A 434 -19.04 17.80 4.89
C ASP A 434 -19.48 16.33 4.79
N ILE A 435 -19.65 15.60 5.91
CA ILE A 435 -19.89 14.15 5.92
C ILE A 435 -21.09 13.73 5.05
N GLU A 436 -22.21 14.41 5.11
CA GLU A 436 -23.39 14.05 4.30
C GLU A 436 -23.13 14.19 2.81
N GLY A 437 -22.41 15.24 2.39
CA GLY A 437 -22.01 15.44 1.02
C GLY A 437 -20.99 14.39 0.57
N MET A 438 -20.08 14.02 1.44
CA MET A 438 -19.10 12.97 1.17
C MET A 438 -19.76 11.61 0.96
N LYS A 439 -20.80 11.28 1.75
CA LYS A 439 -21.60 10.06 1.59
C LYS A 439 -22.31 9.99 0.24
N SER A 440 -22.77 11.13 -0.24
CA SER A 440 -23.52 11.25 -1.49
C SER A 440 -22.62 11.21 -2.75
N ALA A 441 -21.35 11.52 -2.60
CA ALA A 441 -20.38 11.57 -3.71
C ALA A 441 -19.87 10.19 -4.08
N GLN A 442 -19.56 10.00 -5.38
CA GLN A 442 -18.88 8.79 -5.86
C GLN A 442 -17.39 8.79 -5.47
N GLY A 443 -16.79 9.96 -5.40
CA GLY A 443 -15.40 10.15 -5.04
C GLY A 443 -15.15 11.55 -4.46
N ILE A 444 -14.01 11.68 -3.79
CA ILE A 444 -13.60 12.91 -3.11
C ILE A 444 -12.19 13.27 -3.58
N LEU A 445 -12.02 14.53 -3.96
CA LEU A 445 -10.72 15.09 -4.35
C LEU A 445 -10.44 16.31 -3.48
N THR A 446 -9.29 16.33 -2.81
CA THR A 446 -8.87 17.49 -2.02
C THR A 446 -7.52 18.02 -2.48
N VAL A 447 -7.34 19.34 -2.33
CA VAL A 447 -6.09 20.03 -2.63
C VAL A 447 -5.08 19.81 -1.51
N ARG A 448 -5.54 19.80 -0.27
CA ARG A 448 -4.72 19.62 0.94
C ARG A 448 -5.07 18.31 1.66
N GLY A 449 -4.13 17.81 2.40
CA GLY A 449 -4.33 16.65 3.27
C GLY A 449 -3.50 15.44 2.85
N GLY A 450 -3.13 14.64 3.83
CA GLY A 450 -2.41 13.38 3.68
C GLY A 450 -3.29 12.18 4.02
N MET A 451 -2.67 11.01 4.25
CA MET A 451 -3.35 9.75 4.59
C MET A 451 -4.19 9.82 5.85
N THR A 452 -3.87 10.72 6.74
CA THR A 452 -4.53 10.87 8.05
C THR A 452 -5.42 12.11 8.14
N SER A 453 -5.64 12.81 7.01
CA SER A 453 -6.55 13.95 6.94
C SER A 453 -8.00 13.50 7.15
N HIS A 454 -8.86 14.42 7.52
CA HIS A 454 -10.30 14.16 7.69
C HIS A 454 -10.91 13.49 6.45
N ALA A 455 -10.63 14.02 5.26
CA ALA A 455 -11.13 13.46 4.00
C ALA A 455 -10.69 12.00 3.81
N ALA A 456 -9.42 11.71 4.03
CA ALA A 456 -8.85 10.38 3.86
C ALA A 456 -9.47 9.37 4.86
N VAL A 457 -9.53 9.74 6.13
CA VAL A 457 -10.06 8.87 7.20
C VAL A 457 -11.55 8.56 6.99
N VAL A 458 -12.34 9.58 6.74
CA VAL A 458 -13.78 9.44 6.53
C VAL A 458 -14.09 8.65 5.25
N ALA A 459 -13.39 8.95 4.16
CA ALA A 459 -13.57 8.24 2.89
C ALA A 459 -13.27 6.74 3.04
N ARG A 460 -12.19 6.38 3.73
CA ARG A 460 -11.88 4.97 3.99
C ARG A 460 -12.97 4.29 4.83
N GLY A 461 -13.48 4.98 5.83
CA GLY A 461 -14.57 4.47 6.65
C GLY A 461 -15.86 4.22 5.87
N MET A 462 -16.14 5.06 4.87
CA MET A 462 -17.32 4.94 3.99
C MET A 462 -17.10 3.97 2.82
N GLY A 463 -15.87 3.56 2.54
CA GLY A 463 -15.52 2.83 1.33
C GLY A 463 -15.60 3.67 0.07
N THR A 464 -15.45 4.98 0.16
CA THR A 464 -15.53 5.93 -0.95
C THR A 464 -14.14 6.23 -1.49
N CYS A 465 -13.99 6.24 -2.81
CA CYS A 465 -12.75 6.64 -3.47
C CYS A 465 -12.32 8.04 -3.04
N CYS A 466 -11.05 8.20 -2.68
CA CYS A 466 -10.51 9.50 -2.31
C CYS A 466 -9.08 9.70 -2.85
N VAL A 467 -8.87 10.83 -3.50
CA VAL A 467 -7.55 11.32 -3.89
C VAL A 467 -7.32 12.63 -3.12
N SER A 468 -6.32 12.66 -2.27
CA SER A 468 -6.07 13.83 -1.42
C SER A 468 -4.69 14.45 -1.66
N GLY A 469 -4.56 15.71 -1.26
CA GLY A 469 -3.29 16.42 -1.32
C GLY A 469 -2.82 16.76 -2.73
N CYS A 470 -3.73 17.02 -3.66
CA CYS A 470 -3.36 17.45 -5.02
C CYS A 470 -2.93 18.92 -5.03
N GLY A 471 -1.69 19.18 -4.66
CA GLY A 471 -1.13 20.54 -4.60
C GLY A 471 -1.00 21.25 -5.94
N ASP A 472 -1.09 20.53 -7.05
CA ASP A 472 -1.06 21.09 -8.39
C ASP A 472 -2.39 21.79 -8.78
N ILE A 473 -3.45 21.56 -8.02
CA ILE A 473 -4.74 22.23 -8.22
C ILE A 473 -4.66 23.66 -7.68
N VAL A 474 -5.08 24.62 -8.51
CA VAL A 474 -5.32 26.00 -8.08
C VAL A 474 -6.82 26.16 -7.89
N MET A 475 -7.26 26.21 -6.64
CA MET A 475 -8.68 26.21 -6.26
C MET A 475 -9.26 27.61 -6.09
N ASP A 476 -10.47 27.81 -6.64
CA ASP A 476 -11.33 28.97 -6.38
C ASP A 476 -12.71 28.46 -5.97
N GLU A 477 -12.87 28.18 -4.67
CA GLU A 477 -14.14 27.63 -4.13
C GLU A 477 -15.32 28.59 -4.28
N GLU A 478 -15.10 29.89 -4.14
CA GLU A 478 -16.16 30.91 -4.25
C GLU A 478 -16.80 30.92 -5.65
N ASN A 479 -15.99 30.82 -6.69
CA ASN A 479 -16.45 30.80 -8.07
C ASN A 479 -16.69 29.39 -8.61
N LYS A 480 -16.58 28.37 -7.76
CA LYS A 480 -16.80 26.95 -8.10
C LYS A 480 -16.03 26.53 -9.34
N LYS A 481 -14.71 26.74 -9.30
CA LYS A 481 -13.78 26.35 -10.36
C LYS A 481 -12.39 26.04 -9.82
N PHE A 482 -11.63 25.26 -10.58
CA PHE A 482 -10.21 25.04 -10.32
C PHE A 482 -9.44 24.83 -11.63
N THR A 483 -8.14 24.99 -11.56
CA THR A 483 -7.22 24.72 -12.68
C THR A 483 -6.30 23.57 -12.35
N LEU A 484 -6.17 22.62 -13.26
CA LEU A 484 -5.24 21.49 -13.16
C LEU A 484 -4.69 21.18 -14.55
N ALA A 485 -3.37 21.00 -14.65
CA ALA A 485 -2.68 20.70 -15.91
C ALA A 485 -3.00 21.68 -17.05
N GLY A 486 -3.18 22.95 -16.71
CA GLY A 486 -3.48 24.02 -17.67
C GLY A 486 -4.94 24.09 -18.13
N LYS A 487 -5.81 23.23 -17.62
CA LYS A 487 -7.24 23.23 -17.92
C LYS A 487 -8.05 23.76 -16.75
N GLU A 488 -9.05 24.61 -17.04
CA GLU A 488 -10.00 25.12 -16.05
C GLU A 488 -11.22 24.20 -15.99
N PHE A 489 -11.58 23.77 -14.76
CA PHE A 489 -12.73 22.92 -14.48
C PHE A 489 -13.79 23.72 -13.71
N HIS A 490 -15.06 23.53 -14.08
CA HIS A 490 -16.22 24.17 -13.49
C HIS A 490 -17.17 23.15 -12.90
N GLU A 491 -18.10 23.60 -12.07
CA GLU A 491 -19.19 22.77 -11.56
C GLU A 491 -19.93 22.09 -12.72
N GLY A 492 -20.11 20.78 -12.60
CA GLY A 492 -20.77 19.97 -13.64
C GLY A 492 -19.85 19.36 -14.67
N ASP A 493 -18.58 19.78 -14.76
CA ASP A 493 -17.60 19.13 -15.64
C ASP A 493 -17.30 17.71 -15.16
N ALA A 494 -16.99 16.84 -16.11
CA ALA A 494 -16.71 15.43 -15.84
C ALA A 494 -15.28 15.21 -15.37
N ILE A 495 -15.09 14.37 -14.36
CA ILE A 495 -13.79 13.99 -13.83
C ILE A 495 -13.81 12.54 -13.39
N SER A 496 -12.66 11.86 -13.43
CA SER A 496 -12.47 10.51 -12.91
C SER A 496 -11.28 10.46 -11.97
N LEU A 497 -11.41 9.70 -10.87
CA LEU A 497 -10.41 9.55 -9.84
C LEU A 497 -10.06 8.08 -9.65
N ASP A 498 -8.77 7.78 -9.53
CA ASP A 498 -8.28 6.46 -9.12
C ASP A 498 -7.72 6.57 -7.70
N GLY A 499 -8.52 6.14 -6.74
CA GLY A 499 -8.16 6.20 -5.31
C GLY A 499 -7.04 5.23 -4.91
N SER A 500 -6.74 4.25 -5.75
CA SER A 500 -5.66 3.28 -5.51
C SER A 500 -4.30 3.83 -5.93
N THR A 501 -4.23 4.53 -7.06
CA THR A 501 -3.00 5.10 -7.62
C THR A 501 -2.81 6.58 -7.31
N GLY A 502 -3.89 7.30 -7.03
CA GLY A 502 -3.90 8.76 -6.91
C GLY A 502 -4.00 9.50 -8.24
N ASN A 503 -4.21 8.79 -9.33
CA ASN A 503 -4.32 9.41 -10.65
C ASN A 503 -5.66 10.13 -10.84
N ILE A 504 -5.63 11.27 -11.54
CA ILE A 504 -6.79 12.09 -11.86
C ILE A 504 -6.90 12.16 -13.38
N TYR A 505 -8.10 11.94 -13.92
CA TYR A 505 -8.36 11.90 -15.36
C TYR A 505 -9.43 12.92 -15.73
N ASP A 506 -9.25 13.55 -16.90
CA ASP A 506 -10.26 14.42 -17.51
C ASP A 506 -11.36 13.56 -18.16
N GLY A 507 -12.61 13.89 -17.90
CA GLY A 507 -13.77 13.17 -18.46
C GLY A 507 -14.16 11.94 -17.66
N ILE A 508 -15.05 11.14 -18.26
CA ILE A 508 -15.61 9.94 -17.65
C ILE A 508 -14.86 8.69 -18.14
N ILE A 509 -14.32 7.92 -17.21
CA ILE A 509 -13.83 6.56 -17.45
C ILE A 509 -14.85 5.62 -16.80
N PRO A 510 -15.48 4.70 -17.55
CA PRO A 510 -16.48 3.80 -17.01
C PRO A 510 -15.91 2.96 -15.84
N THR A 511 -16.73 2.72 -14.83
CA THR A 511 -16.40 1.89 -13.69
C THR A 511 -17.19 0.58 -13.72
N VAL A 512 -16.64 -0.47 -13.10
CA VAL A 512 -17.30 -1.74 -12.84
C VAL A 512 -17.39 -1.95 -11.33
N ASP A 513 -18.52 -2.49 -10.88
CA ASP A 513 -18.75 -2.73 -9.46
C ASP A 513 -17.81 -3.84 -8.93
N ALA A 514 -17.54 -3.78 -7.63
CA ALA A 514 -16.74 -4.79 -6.94
C ALA A 514 -17.42 -6.16 -7.03
N THR A 515 -16.69 -7.18 -7.50
CA THR A 515 -17.15 -8.54 -7.56
C THR A 515 -16.41 -9.38 -6.53
N ILE A 516 -17.14 -9.87 -5.52
CA ILE A 516 -16.58 -10.77 -4.51
C ILE A 516 -16.92 -12.20 -4.94
N ALA A 517 -15.89 -12.98 -5.31
CA ALA A 517 -16.05 -14.38 -5.69
C ALA A 517 -16.21 -15.28 -4.44
N GLY A 518 -16.68 -16.52 -4.66
CA GLY A 518 -16.84 -17.50 -3.58
C GLY A 518 -15.54 -17.86 -2.86
N GLU A 519 -14.41 -17.73 -3.51
CA GLU A 519 -13.07 -17.93 -2.95
C GLU A 519 -12.77 -16.95 -1.81
N PHE A 520 -13.29 -15.73 -1.88
CA PHE A 520 -13.15 -14.74 -0.80
C PHE A 520 -13.73 -15.30 0.51
N GLY A 521 -14.93 -15.87 0.46
CA GLY A 521 -15.56 -16.47 1.63
C GLY A 521 -14.78 -17.66 2.19
N ARG A 522 -14.22 -18.51 1.32
CA ARG A 522 -13.36 -19.63 1.73
C ARG A 522 -12.10 -19.15 2.47
N ILE A 523 -11.40 -18.20 1.90
CA ILE A 523 -10.18 -17.64 2.48
C ILE A 523 -10.49 -16.99 3.84
N MET A 524 -11.57 -16.22 3.92
CA MET A 524 -11.96 -15.58 5.18
C MET A 524 -12.39 -16.58 6.25
N ALA A 525 -13.04 -17.66 5.86
CA ALA A 525 -13.38 -18.76 6.80
C ALA A 525 -12.12 -19.42 7.35
N TRP A 526 -11.11 -19.64 6.50
CA TRP A 526 -9.82 -20.18 6.97
C TRP A 526 -9.09 -19.17 7.86
N ALA A 527 -9.12 -17.89 7.51
CA ALA A 527 -8.54 -16.85 8.36
C ALA A 527 -9.15 -16.84 9.76
N ASP A 528 -10.47 -16.90 9.85
CA ASP A 528 -11.16 -16.95 11.14
C ASP A 528 -10.84 -18.21 11.95
N LYS A 529 -10.60 -19.33 11.26
CA LYS A 529 -10.24 -20.60 11.89
C LYS A 529 -8.86 -20.52 12.59
N TYR A 530 -7.92 -19.82 12.01
CA TYR A 530 -6.52 -19.80 12.48
C TYR A 530 -6.14 -18.57 13.29
N ARG A 531 -6.85 -17.47 13.19
CA ARG A 531 -6.57 -16.27 13.99
C ARG A 531 -6.99 -16.48 15.46
N THR A 532 -6.23 -15.89 16.36
CA THR A 532 -6.55 -15.88 17.80
C THR A 532 -7.04 -14.52 18.27
N MET A 533 -6.63 -13.45 17.58
CA MET A 533 -6.98 -12.08 17.91
C MET A 533 -8.33 -11.70 17.29
N GLY A 534 -9.20 -11.05 18.07
CA GLY A 534 -10.48 -10.54 17.57
C GLY A 534 -10.30 -9.36 16.63
N VAL A 535 -11.30 -9.12 15.79
CA VAL A 535 -11.32 -7.96 14.88
C VAL A 535 -12.64 -7.22 15.07
N ARG A 536 -12.54 -5.98 15.53
CA ARG A 536 -13.66 -5.06 15.69
C ARG A 536 -13.58 -3.94 14.66
N THR A 537 -14.57 -3.09 14.63
CA THR A 537 -14.62 -1.95 13.71
C THR A 537 -14.72 -0.62 14.45
N ASN A 538 -14.22 0.42 13.81
CA ASN A 538 -14.47 1.80 14.19
C ASN A 538 -15.73 2.25 13.42
N ALA A 539 -16.83 2.48 14.12
CA ALA A 539 -18.09 2.83 13.48
C ALA A 539 -18.88 3.81 14.34
N ASP A 540 -19.33 4.89 13.73
CA ASP A 540 -20.07 5.97 14.38
C ASP A 540 -21.54 6.00 13.91
N THR A 541 -21.88 5.26 12.85
CA THR A 541 -23.22 5.23 12.25
C THR A 541 -23.73 3.77 12.14
N PRO A 542 -25.07 3.59 12.13
CA PRO A 542 -25.63 2.24 11.92
C PRO A 542 -25.25 1.60 10.60
N SER A 543 -25.13 2.40 9.52
CA SER A 543 -24.74 1.89 8.19
C SER A 543 -23.33 1.36 8.19
N ASP A 544 -22.40 2.06 8.82
CA ASP A 544 -21.00 1.61 8.97
C ASP A 544 -20.93 0.33 9.81
N ALA A 545 -21.68 0.29 10.91
CA ALA A 545 -21.75 -0.88 11.78
C ALA A 545 -22.28 -2.12 11.04
N LYS A 546 -23.35 -1.96 10.27
CA LYS A 546 -23.93 -3.04 9.45
C LYS A 546 -22.95 -3.53 8.40
N LYS A 547 -22.30 -2.61 7.69
CA LYS A 547 -21.31 -2.95 6.66
C LYS A 547 -20.16 -3.73 7.27
N ALA A 548 -19.65 -3.28 8.41
CA ALA A 548 -18.57 -3.96 9.12
C ALA A 548 -18.98 -5.36 9.57
N ARG A 549 -20.20 -5.53 10.06
CA ARG A 549 -20.74 -6.85 10.43
C ARG A 549 -20.81 -7.79 9.22
N GLU A 550 -21.26 -7.32 8.08
CA GLU A 550 -21.27 -8.09 6.83
C GLU A 550 -19.85 -8.53 6.44
N LEU A 551 -18.85 -7.69 6.72
CA LEU A 551 -17.43 -7.99 6.45
C LEU A 551 -16.76 -8.80 7.55
N GLY A 552 -17.49 -9.15 8.62
CA GLY A 552 -17.01 -10.06 9.66
C GLY A 552 -16.51 -9.41 10.95
N ALA A 553 -16.83 -8.14 11.20
CA ALA A 553 -16.49 -7.48 12.46
C ALA A 553 -17.21 -8.14 13.64
N GLU A 554 -16.50 -8.31 14.74
CA GLU A 554 -16.98 -8.98 15.95
C GLU A 554 -17.43 -8.02 17.04
N GLY A 555 -17.54 -6.76 16.72
CA GLY A 555 -17.98 -5.70 17.62
C GLY A 555 -17.51 -4.33 17.13
N ILE A 556 -17.83 -3.30 17.92
CA ILE A 556 -17.30 -1.96 17.71
C ILE A 556 -16.21 -1.72 18.75
N GLY A 557 -14.99 -1.43 18.28
CA GLY A 557 -13.85 -1.11 19.13
C GLY A 557 -13.73 0.39 19.41
N LEU A 558 -14.34 1.22 18.56
CA LEU A 558 -14.40 2.66 18.75
C LEU A 558 -15.66 3.22 18.12
N CYS A 559 -16.48 3.84 18.95
CA CYS A 559 -17.54 4.74 18.52
C CYS A 559 -17.19 6.14 19.04
N ARG A 560 -17.02 7.09 18.13
CA ARG A 560 -16.66 8.48 18.43
C ARG A 560 -17.93 9.31 18.56
N THR A 561 -18.31 9.64 19.76
CA THR A 561 -19.58 10.32 20.02
C THR A 561 -19.69 11.71 19.43
N GLU A 562 -18.57 12.40 19.24
CA GLU A 562 -18.51 13.74 18.65
C GLU A 562 -19.03 13.79 17.20
N HIS A 563 -18.88 12.73 16.45
CA HIS A 563 -19.35 12.67 15.05
C HIS A 563 -20.88 12.68 14.95
N MET A 564 -21.58 12.35 16.03
CA MET A 564 -23.04 12.31 16.08
C MET A 564 -23.69 13.68 16.23
N PHE A 565 -22.91 14.70 16.62
CA PHE A 565 -23.44 16.03 16.90
C PHE A 565 -23.68 16.89 15.66
N PHE A 566 -23.12 16.51 14.51
CA PHE A 566 -23.19 17.30 13.28
C PHE A 566 -24.42 17.01 12.42
N GLU A 567 -25.19 15.97 12.71
CA GLU A 567 -26.38 15.63 11.92
C GLU A 567 -27.61 16.46 12.33
N GLY A 568 -28.30 17.03 11.35
CA GLY A 568 -29.55 17.74 11.52
C GLY A 568 -29.47 18.93 12.49
N ASN A 569 -30.38 19.01 13.43
CA ASN A 569 -30.47 20.09 14.41
C ASN A 569 -29.67 19.83 15.69
N ARG A 570 -28.94 18.76 15.76
CA ARG A 570 -28.19 18.35 16.95
C ARG A 570 -27.10 19.34 17.34
N ILE A 571 -26.48 19.94 16.37
CA ILE A 571 -25.40 20.91 16.57
C ILE A 571 -25.90 22.16 17.32
N ASP A 572 -27.15 22.57 17.09
CA ASP A 572 -27.72 23.74 17.75
C ASP A 572 -27.83 23.50 19.26
N ALA A 573 -28.29 22.33 19.69
CA ALA A 573 -28.37 21.96 21.10
C ALA A 573 -26.99 21.86 21.74
N PHE A 574 -26.02 21.33 21.00
CA PHE A 574 -24.64 21.21 21.45
C PHE A 574 -23.97 22.60 21.62
N ARG A 575 -24.21 23.52 20.70
CA ARG A 575 -23.76 24.91 20.78
C ARG A 575 -24.40 25.65 21.94
N GLU A 576 -25.68 25.38 22.22
CA GLU A 576 -26.37 25.90 23.41
C GLU A 576 -25.66 25.43 24.69
N MET A 577 -25.31 24.18 24.78
CA MET A 577 -24.56 23.62 25.92
C MET A 577 -23.22 24.33 26.10
N ILE A 578 -22.46 24.51 25.01
CA ILE A 578 -21.12 25.17 25.01
C ILE A 578 -21.26 26.62 25.56
N CYS A 579 -22.31 27.33 25.19
CA CYS A 579 -22.50 28.73 25.55
C CYS A 579 -23.27 28.92 26.87
N SER A 580 -23.53 27.87 27.62
CA SER A 580 -24.21 27.95 28.92
C SER A 580 -23.32 28.59 29.99
N ASP A 581 -23.91 29.45 30.80
CA ASP A 581 -23.20 30.14 31.88
C ASP A 581 -23.34 29.42 33.22
N THR A 582 -24.40 28.60 33.39
CA THR A 582 -24.70 27.91 34.63
C THR A 582 -24.79 26.41 34.42
N VAL A 583 -24.68 25.64 35.51
CA VAL A 583 -24.88 24.20 35.50
C VAL A 583 -26.28 23.85 35.04
N GLU A 584 -27.28 24.59 35.52
CA GLU A 584 -28.69 24.37 35.18
C GLU A 584 -28.95 24.59 33.67
N GLU A 585 -28.38 25.64 33.07
CA GLU A 585 -28.49 25.89 31.63
C GLU A 585 -27.80 24.77 30.83
N ARG A 586 -26.64 24.30 31.32
CA ARG A 586 -25.89 23.23 30.66
C ARG A 586 -26.64 21.91 30.71
N GLU A 587 -27.23 21.58 31.87
CA GLU A 587 -28.06 20.38 32.03
C GLU A 587 -29.29 20.44 31.14
N ALA A 588 -29.94 21.61 31.01
CA ALA A 588 -31.07 21.76 30.13
C ALA A 588 -30.72 21.54 28.66
N ALA A 589 -29.57 22.04 28.20
CA ALA A 589 -29.07 21.83 26.84
C ALA A 589 -28.72 20.36 26.61
N LEU A 590 -28.06 19.71 27.58
CA LEU A 590 -27.69 18.30 27.53
C LEU A 590 -28.93 17.39 27.50
N ASP A 591 -30.00 17.74 28.18
CA ASP A 591 -31.26 17.01 28.13
C ASP A 591 -31.89 17.02 26.74
N LYS A 592 -31.60 18.02 25.92
CA LYS A 592 -32.03 18.07 24.51
C LYS A 592 -31.20 17.12 23.62
N ILE A 593 -29.95 16.92 23.98
CA ILE A 593 -29.02 16.06 23.24
C ILE A 593 -29.24 14.58 23.57
N LEU A 594 -29.59 14.29 24.84
CA LEU A 594 -29.71 12.93 25.35
C LEU A 594 -30.57 12.00 24.47
N PRO A 595 -31.78 12.38 24.01
CA PRO A 595 -32.59 11.51 23.16
C PRO A 595 -31.94 11.18 21.84
N TYR A 596 -31.21 12.10 21.25
CA TYR A 596 -30.48 11.87 19.98
C TYR A 596 -29.36 10.85 20.14
N GLN A 597 -28.53 11.03 21.16
CA GLN A 597 -27.44 10.08 21.45
C GLN A 597 -27.98 8.70 21.85
N GLN A 598 -29.00 8.65 22.65
CA GLN A 598 -29.64 7.39 23.03
C GLN A 598 -30.15 6.65 21.79
N GLY A 599 -30.82 7.34 20.88
CA GLY A 599 -31.33 6.76 19.63
C GLY A 599 -30.21 6.24 18.73
N ASP A 600 -29.12 6.98 18.63
CA ASP A 600 -27.96 6.57 17.86
C ASP A 600 -27.31 5.30 18.43
N PHE A 601 -27.13 5.25 19.74
CA PHE A 601 -26.58 4.10 20.44
C PHE A 601 -27.48 2.86 20.33
N GLU A 602 -28.80 3.05 20.41
CA GLU A 602 -29.76 1.96 20.21
C GLU A 602 -29.57 1.30 18.84
N GLN A 603 -29.40 2.09 17.80
CA GLN A 603 -29.17 1.60 16.44
C GLN A 603 -27.84 0.87 16.31
N LEU A 604 -26.79 1.33 17.00
CA LEU A 604 -25.49 0.65 17.00
C LEU A 604 -25.55 -0.68 17.75
N PHE A 605 -26.20 -0.74 18.90
CA PHE A 605 -26.39 -1.99 19.62
C PHE A 605 -27.22 -3.01 18.83
N GLU A 606 -28.27 -2.55 18.14
CA GLU A 606 -29.05 -3.40 17.22
C GLU A 606 -28.19 -3.95 16.08
N ALA A 607 -27.38 -3.10 15.44
CA ALA A 607 -26.52 -3.51 14.33
C ALA A 607 -25.46 -4.54 14.74
N MET A 608 -25.00 -4.50 15.99
CA MET A 608 -23.99 -5.40 16.52
C MET A 608 -24.53 -6.72 17.06
N GLU A 609 -25.83 -6.86 17.16
CA GLU A 609 -26.48 -8.14 17.51
C GLU A 609 -25.95 -8.79 18.81
N GLY A 610 -25.70 -8.00 19.83
CA GLY A 610 -25.18 -8.47 21.10
C GLY A 610 -23.66 -8.53 21.21
N ASN A 611 -22.95 -8.24 20.15
CA ASN A 611 -21.49 -8.15 20.18
C ASN A 611 -21.04 -6.88 20.93
N PRO A 612 -19.79 -6.85 21.43
CA PRO A 612 -19.29 -5.71 22.20
C PRO A 612 -19.34 -4.39 21.43
N VAL A 613 -19.70 -3.32 22.12
CA VAL A 613 -19.67 -1.95 21.58
C VAL A 613 -18.94 -1.07 22.57
N THR A 614 -17.80 -0.53 22.14
CA THR A 614 -17.01 0.40 22.93
C THR A 614 -17.35 1.82 22.50
N ILE A 615 -17.88 2.62 23.44
CA ILE A 615 -18.29 3.99 23.20
C ILE A 615 -17.33 4.93 23.91
N ARG A 616 -16.66 5.75 23.14
CA ARG A 616 -15.74 6.76 23.66
C ARG A 616 -16.53 8.05 23.96
N PHE A 617 -16.35 8.58 25.16
CA PHE A 617 -16.94 9.85 25.54
C PHE A 617 -16.32 11.00 24.76
N LEU A 618 -16.95 12.14 24.77
CA LEU A 618 -16.58 13.34 24.04
C LEU A 618 -15.07 13.63 24.17
N ASP A 619 -14.39 13.73 23.03
CA ASP A 619 -12.93 13.89 22.97
C ASP A 619 -12.43 15.26 22.48
N PRO A 620 -12.95 15.82 21.36
CA PRO A 620 -12.41 17.08 20.83
C PRO A 620 -12.68 18.28 21.72
N PRO A 621 -11.84 19.33 21.62
CA PRO A 621 -12.10 20.60 22.30
C PRO A 621 -13.41 21.22 21.85
N LEU A 622 -14.07 21.97 22.76
CA LEU A 622 -15.37 22.58 22.46
C LEU A 622 -15.31 23.60 21.33
N HIS A 623 -14.17 24.25 21.08
CA HIS A 623 -14.02 25.21 19.99
C HIS A 623 -14.26 24.62 18.59
N GLU A 624 -14.13 23.31 18.43
CA GLU A 624 -14.40 22.66 17.13
C GLU A 624 -15.88 22.67 16.75
N PHE A 625 -16.77 22.88 17.71
CA PHE A 625 -18.22 22.84 17.51
C PHE A 625 -18.84 24.23 17.44
N VAL A 626 -18.07 25.30 17.69
CA VAL A 626 -18.64 26.67 17.70
C VAL A 626 -18.95 27.15 16.30
N PRO A 627 -19.95 28.06 16.15
CA PRO A 627 -20.28 28.60 14.83
C PRO A 627 -19.11 29.41 14.24
N GLN A 628 -18.89 29.25 12.93
CA GLN A 628 -17.79 29.89 12.20
C GLN A 628 -18.28 31.13 11.41
N THR A 629 -19.55 31.17 11.02
CA THR A 629 -20.11 32.24 10.20
C THR A 629 -20.87 33.26 11.07
N GLU A 630 -20.90 34.52 10.63
CA GLU A 630 -21.67 35.58 11.29
C GLU A 630 -23.15 35.25 11.37
N GLU A 631 -23.73 34.61 10.36
CA GLU A 631 -25.11 34.17 10.31
C GLU A 631 -25.43 33.15 11.42
N ASP A 632 -24.59 32.15 11.56
CA ASP A 632 -24.75 31.11 12.59
C ASP A 632 -24.55 31.67 13.99
N ILE A 633 -23.61 32.61 14.16
CA ILE A 633 -23.40 33.31 15.45
C ILE A 633 -24.64 34.11 15.82
N LYS A 634 -25.23 34.82 14.87
CA LYS A 634 -26.45 35.60 15.09
C LYS A 634 -27.62 34.68 15.43
N LYS A 635 -27.82 33.59 14.75
CA LYS A 635 -28.84 32.58 15.02
C LYS A 635 -28.73 32.06 16.42
N LEU A 636 -27.53 31.69 16.86
CA LEU A 636 -27.25 31.16 18.19
C LEU A 636 -27.54 32.23 19.26
N ALA A 637 -27.13 33.48 19.02
CA ALA A 637 -27.39 34.59 19.91
C ALA A 637 -28.90 34.83 20.10
N ASP A 638 -29.66 34.84 19.01
CA ASP A 638 -31.14 35.04 19.06
C ASP A 638 -31.82 33.87 19.80
N GLU A 639 -31.40 32.63 19.55
CA GLU A 639 -31.98 31.44 20.22
C GLU A 639 -31.70 31.42 21.72
N GLN A 640 -30.58 31.96 22.17
CA GLN A 640 -30.19 31.96 23.58
C GLN A 640 -30.55 33.25 24.31
N GLY A 641 -31.08 34.25 23.62
CA GLY A 641 -31.36 35.57 24.22
C GLY A 641 -30.09 36.28 24.68
N LYS A 642 -28.95 36.02 24.05
CA LYS A 642 -27.66 36.64 24.33
C LYS A 642 -27.27 37.57 23.16
N SER A 643 -26.39 38.55 23.43
CA SER A 643 -25.90 39.41 22.37
C SER A 643 -24.87 38.69 21.47
N VAL A 644 -24.78 39.14 20.23
CA VAL A 644 -23.76 38.64 19.29
C VAL A 644 -22.35 38.81 19.85
N GLU A 645 -22.12 39.95 20.52
CA GLU A 645 -20.82 40.23 21.16
C GLU A 645 -20.50 39.24 22.29
N THR A 646 -21.51 38.85 23.08
CA THR A 646 -21.37 37.85 24.13
C THR A 646 -20.99 36.47 23.54
N ILE A 647 -21.67 36.05 22.48
CA ILE A 647 -21.36 34.78 21.78
C ILE A 647 -19.96 34.83 21.21
N LYS A 648 -19.55 35.90 20.52
CA LYS A 648 -18.20 36.07 20.00
C LYS A 648 -17.13 36.02 21.09
N ALA A 649 -17.40 36.59 22.27
CA ALA A 649 -16.50 36.56 23.41
C ALA A 649 -16.33 35.13 23.95
N ILE A 650 -17.40 34.35 24.00
CA ILE A 650 -17.37 32.95 24.41
C ILE A 650 -16.53 32.13 23.40
N ILE A 651 -16.79 32.33 22.11
CA ILE A 651 -16.03 31.65 21.04
C ILE A 651 -14.54 31.97 21.18
N GLU A 652 -14.19 33.24 21.35
CA GLU A 652 -12.79 33.68 21.51
C GLU A 652 -12.14 33.06 22.77
N SER A 653 -12.88 32.92 23.85
CA SER A 653 -12.38 32.32 25.09
C SER A 653 -12.09 30.81 24.96
N LEU A 654 -12.69 30.15 23.97
CA LEU A 654 -12.52 28.71 23.71
C LEU A 654 -11.38 28.41 22.75
N LYS A 655 -10.83 29.42 22.08
CA LYS A 655 -9.68 29.22 21.18
C LYS A 655 -8.48 28.72 21.95
N GLU A 656 -7.82 27.74 21.40
CA GLU A 656 -6.64 27.15 21.97
C GLU A 656 -5.45 27.29 21.03
N PHE A 657 -4.26 27.58 21.60
CA PHE A 657 -3.03 27.66 20.82
C PHE A 657 -2.61 26.31 20.28
N ASN A 658 -2.84 25.25 21.05
CA ASN A 658 -2.58 23.88 20.65
C ASN A 658 -3.76 22.99 21.07
N PRO A 659 -4.75 22.83 20.19
CA PRO A 659 -5.95 22.05 20.49
C PRO A 659 -5.68 20.61 20.91
N MET A 660 -4.64 19.99 20.33
CA MET A 660 -4.30 18.59 20.64
C MET A 660 -3.82 18.41 22.09
N MET A 661 -3.25 19.45 22.69
CA MET A 661 -2.70 19.44 24.04
C MET A 661 -3.59 20.21 25.04
N GLY A 662 -4.77 20.64 24.62
CA GLY A 662 -5.61 21.56 25.34
C GLY A 662 -6.74 20.94 26.16
N HIS A 663 -7.83 21.69 26.27
CA HIS A 663 -9.01 21.35 27.04
C HIS A 663 -9.93 20.41 26.24
N ARG A 664 -9.61 19.14 26.28
CA ARG A 664 -10.33 18.09 25.56
C ARG A 664 -10.34 16.78 26.36
N GLY A 665 -11.06 15.79 25.85
CA GLY A 665 -11.12 14.44 26.41
C GLY A 665 -11.65 14.43 27.84
N CYS A 666 -11.03 13.67 28.72
CA CYS A 666 -11.45 13.58 30.12
C CYS A 666 -11.36 14.93 30.87
N ARG A 667 -10.56 15.86 30.37
CA ARG A 667 -10.45 17.20 30.96
C ARG A 667 -11.75 17.98 30.87
N LEU A 668 -12.51 17.79 29.80
CA LEU A 668 -13.87 18.34 29.63
C LEU A 668 -14.82 17.79 30.68
N THR A 669 -14.73 16.49 30.94
CA THR A 669 -15.58 15.82 31.91
C THR A 669 -15.25 16.22 33.35
N VAL A 670 -13.96 16.49 33.62
CA VAL A 670 -13.55 17.01 34.93
C VAL A 670 -14.11 18.43 35.12
N THR A 671 -14.03 19.27 34.09
CA THR A 671 -14.55 20.65 34.15
C THR A 671 -16.07 20.70 34.14
N TYR A 672 -16.71 19.84 33.31
CA TYR A 672 -18.16 19.78 33.09
C TYR A 672 -18.69 18.37 33.33
N PRO A 673 -18.80 17.93 34.59
CA PRO A 673 -19.20 16.56 34.91
C PRO A 673 -20.58 16.16 34.36
N GLU A 674 -21.46 17.14 34.10
CA GLU A 674 -22.78 16.94 33.54
C GLU A 674 -22.75 16.24 32.17
N ILE A 675 -21.65 16.43 31.40
CA ILE A 675 -21.46 15.76 30.09
C ILE A 675 -21.35 14.25 30.30
N ALA A 676 -20.58 13.82 31.29
CA ALA A 676 -20.44 12.40 31.62
C ALA A 676 -21.77 11.79 32.09
N VAL A 677 -22.54 12.52 32.86
CA VAL A 677 -23.86 12.08 33.30
C VAL A 677 -24.79 11.85 32.12
N MET A 678 -24.83 12.81 31.18
CA MET A 678 -25.68 12.72 30.00
C MET A 678 -25.24 11.53 29.11
N GLN A 679 -23.97 11.41 28.80
CA GLN A 679 -23.47 10.35 27.93
C GLN A 679 -23.65 8.97 28.56
N THR A 680 -23.47 8.83 29.87
CA THR A 680 -23.72 7.58 30.59
C THR A 680 -25.17 7.18 30.50
N LYS A 681 -26.09 8.13 30.75
CA LYS A 681 -27.54 7.88 30.62
C LYS A 681 -27.89 7.41 29.22
N ALA A 682 -27.36 8.07 28.19
CA ALA A 682 -27.60 7.72 26.78
C ALA A 682 -27.15 6.29 26.47
N VAL A 683 -25.94 5.92 26.87
CA VAL A 683 -25.38 4.57 26.65
C VAL A 683 -26.21 3.51 27.37
N ILE A 684 -26.43 3.68 28.67
CA ILE A 684 -27.12 2.68 29.51
C ILE A 684 -28.59 2.53 29.12
N ARG A 685 -29.29 3.62 28.88
CA ARG A 685 -30.69 3.58 28.44
C ARG A 685 -30.83 2.91 27.07
N ALA A 686 -29.91 3.19 26.14
CA ALA A 686 -29.90 2.55 24.83
C ALA A 686 -29.67 1.04 24.97
N ALA A 687 -28.70 0.64 25.76
CA ALA A 687 -28.39 -0.76 25.99
C ALA A 687 -29.57 -1.50 26.65
N LEU A 688 -30.21 -0.91 27.65
CA LEU A 688 -31.37 -1.47 28.31
C LEU A 688 -32.56 -1.63 27.34
N ALA A 689 -32.82 -0.63 26.50
CA ALA A 689 -33.92 -0.65 25.54
C ALA A 689 -33.72 -1.77 24.49
N VAL A 690 -32.51 -1.94 23.98
CA VAL A 690 -32.18 -2.98 23.00
C VAL A 690 -32.19 -4.36 23.64
N GLN A 691 -31.65 -4.50 24.86
CA GLN A 691 -31.66 -5.77 25.60
C GLN A 691 -33.10 -6.26 25.87
N ALA A 692 -34.01 -5.35 26.15
CA ALA A 692 -35.42 -5.69 26.37
C ALA A 692 -36.11 -6.25 25.13
N LYS A 693 -35.67 -5.88 23.94
CA LYS A 693 -36.18 -6.40 22.66
C LYS A 693 -35.56 -7.76 22.25
N HIS A 694 -34.40 -8.11 22.79
CA HIS A 694 -33.62 -9.27 22.39
C HIS A 694 -33.15 -10.07 23.61
N ALA A 695 -34.03 -10.93 24.10
CA ALA A 695 -33.80 -11.75 25.31
C ALA A 695 -32.64 -12.76 25.16
N ASP A 696 -32.30 -13.13 23.91
CA ASP A 696 -31.24 -14.06 23.55
C ASP A 696 -29.86 -13.39 23.44
N TRP A 697 -29.81 -12.07 23.49
CA TRP A 697 -28.55 -11.32 23.50
C TRP A 697 -28.10 -11.02 24.93
N THR A 698 -26.80 -10.89 25.13
CA THR A 698 -26.20 -10.36 26.35
C THR A 698 -25.40 -9.12 26.02
N ILE A 699 -26.00 -7.95 26.27
CA ILE A 699 -25.36 -6.66 25.97
C ILE A 699 -24.58 -6.19 27.19
N VAL A 700 -23.27 -5.99 27.03
CA VAL A 700 -22.38 -5.42 28.05
C VAL A 700 -21.74 -4.17 27.45
N PRO A 701 -22.31 -2.98 27.69
CA PRO A 701 -21.72 -1.75 27.15
C PRO A 701 -20.31 -1.53 27.69
N GLU A 702 -19.42 -1.07 26.81
CA GLU A 702 -18.05 -0.70 27.17
C GLU A 702 -17.90 0.82 27.02
N ILE A 703 -17.69 1.50 28.14
CA ILE A 703 -17.55 2.96 28.20
C ILE A 703 -16.07 3.30 28.31
N MET A 704 -15.57 4.07 27.34
CA MET A 704 -14.17 4.43 27.23
C MET A 704 -13.94 5.91 27.50
N ILE A 705 -13.08 6.21 28.45
CA ILE A 705 -12.73 7.57 28.84
C ILE A 705 -11.45 7.97 28.09
N PRO A 706 -11.49 9.01 27.24
CA PRO A 706 -10.33 9.40 26.44
C PRO A 706 -9.34 10.28 27.22
N LEU A 707 -8.09 10.30 26.75
CA LEU A 707 -7.04 11.25 27.14
C LEU A 707 -6.62 11.19 28.63
N VAL A 708 -6.76 10.05 29.27
CA VAL A 708 -6.34 9.85 30.65
C VAL A 708 -4.82 9.80 30.76
N GLY A 709 -4.23 10.62 31.62
CA GLY A 709 -2.80 10.62 31.91
C GLY A 709 -2.47 10.33 33.36
N GLU A 710 -3.47 10.39 34.22
CA GLU A 710 -3.34 10.19 35.67
C GLU A 710 -4.47 9.29 36.18
N GLU A 711 -4.15 8.33 37.03
CA GLU A 711 -5.17 7.43 37.63
C GLU A 711 -6.33 8.19 38.24
N LYS A 712 -6.06 9.29 38.93
CA LYS A 712 -7.09 10.07 39.62
C LYS A 712 -8.07 10.75 38.66
N GLU A 713 -7.67 11.08 37.44
CA GLU A 713 -8.57 11.55 36.38
C GLU A 713 -9.61 10.49 36.08
N LEU A 714 -9.15 9.27 35.82
CA LEU A 714 -10.05 8.15 35.53
C LEU A 714 -10.94 7.82 36.72
N LYS A 715 -10.39 7.79 37.90
CA LYS A 715 -11.15 7.53 39.14
C LYS A 715 -12.26 8.54 39.34
N TYR A 716 -12.00 9.82 39.12
CA TYR A 716 -12.97 10.90 39.24
C TYR A 716 -14.11 10.72 38.23
N VAL A 717 -13.79 10.51 36.97
CA VAL A 717 -14.79 10.34 35.90
C VAL A 717 -15.56 9.03 36.08
N LYS A 718 -14.87 7.95 36.41
CA LYS A 718 -15.49 6.63 36.64
C LYS A 718 -16.50 6.68 37.78
N LYS A 719 -16.23 7.42 38.82
CA LYS A 719 -17.19 7.57 39.97
C LYS A 719 -18.51 8.15 39.48
N ILE A 720 -18.47 9.15 38.62
CA ILE A 720 -19.64 9.77 38.02
C ILE A 720 -20.38 8.77 37.12
N VAL A 721 -19.65 8.09 36.27
CA VAL A 721 -20.19 7.10 35.33
C VAL A 721 -20.86 5.95 36.08
N VAL A 722 -20.17 5.36 37.04
CA VAL A 722 -20.70 4.23 37.83
C VAL A 722 -21.96 4.62 38.61
N LYS A 723 -21.96 5.78 39.26
CA LYS A 723 -23.13 6.28 39.97
C LYS A 723 -24.33 6.40 39.04
N THR A 724 -24.15 7.05 37.89
CA THR A 724 -25.21 7.26 36.91
C THR A 724 -25.70 5.95 36.30
N ALA A 725 -24.76 5.07 35.89
CA ALA A 725 -25.09 3.78 35.29
C ALA A 725 -25.86 2.89 36.27
N ASP A 726 -25.41 2.78 37.53
CA ASP A 726 -26.05 1.98 38.55
C ASP A 726 -27.47 2.48 38.89
N GLU A 727 -27.66 3.79 38.95
CA GLU A 727 -28.98 4.39 39.15
C GLU A 727 -29.93 4.06 37.99
N GLU A 728 -29.47 4.16 36.75
CA GLU A 728 -30.30 3.88 35.55
C GLU A 728 -30.65 2.38 35.45
N ILE A 729 -29.70 1.50 35.73
CA ILE A 729 -29.91 0.04 35.72
C ILE A 729 -30.92 -0.36 36.81
N LYS A 730 -30.78 0.20 38.00
CA LYS A 730 -31.69 -0.05 39.11
C LYS A 730 -33.11 0.47 38.80
N ALA A 731 -33.24 1.66 38.26
CA ALA A 731 -34.52 2.24 37.86
C ALA A 731 -35.25 1.40 36.82
N ALA A 732 -34.51 0.70 35.94
CA ALA A 732 -35.07 -0.22 34.95
C ALA A 732 -35.36 -1.63 35.50
N GLY A 733 -35.00 -1.93 36.76
CA GLY A 733 -35.15 -3.25 37.37
C GLY A 733 -34.28 -4.31 36.69
N SER A 734 -33.16 -3.94 36.12
CA SER A 734 -32.24 -4.81 35.38
C SER A 734 -31.01 -5.19 36.21
N ASP A 735 -30.34 -6.27 35.80
CA ASP A 735 -29.04 -6.72 36.33
C ASP A 735 -27.93 -6.54 35.29
N MET A 736 -28.10 -5.66 34.31
CA MET A 736 -27.15 -5.43 33.25
C MET A 736 -25.73 -5.14 33.76
N LYS A 737 -24.77 -5.76 33.14
CA LYS A 737 -23.33 -5.49 33.37
C LYS A 737 -22.82 -4.47 32.37
N TYR A 738 -21.82 -3.74 32.77
CA TYR A 738 -21.11 -2.78 31.89
C TYR A 738 -19.64 -2.70 32.32
N GLU A 739 -18.80 -2.17 31.44
CA GLU A 739 -17.38 -1.98 31.74
C GLU A 739 -17.00 -0.51 31.52
N VAL A 740 -16.08 -0.02 32.36
CA VAL A 740 -15.48 1.31 32.20
C VAL A 740 -13.98 1.13 32.04
N GLY A 741 -13.48 1.57 30.90
CA GLY A 741 -12.07 1.51 30.58
C GLY A 741 -11.55 2.84 30.07
N THR A 742 -10.34 2.82 29.55
CA THR A 742 -9.68 4.03 29.05
C THR A 742 -8.96 3.81 27.75
N MET A 743 -8.81 4.90 27.01
CA MET A 743 -7.90 4.96 25.87
C MET A 743 -6.50 5.26 26.40
N ILE A 744 -5.53 4.41 26.05
CA ILE A 744 -4.11 4.66 26.32
C ILE A 744 -3.56 5.39 25.11
N GLU A 745 -3.40 6.68 25.24
CA GLU A 745 -2.97 7.56 24.13
C GLU A 745 -1.97 8.63 24.56
N ILE A 746 -1.70 8.71 25.86
CA ILE A 746 -0.68 9.59 26.42
C ILE A 746 0.49 8.73 26.90
N PRO A 747 1.74 9.06 26.53
CA PRO A 747 2.91 8.27 26.95
C PRO A 747 3.00 8.05 28.48
N ARG A 748 2.63 9.04 29.28
CA ARG A 748 2.58 8.89 30.74
C ARG A 748 1.61 7.79 31.18
N ALA A 749 0.46 7.67 30.52
CA ALA A 749 -0.51 6.60 30.81
C ALA A 749 0.07 5.21 30.50
N ALA A 750 0.83 5.06 29.42
CA ALA A 750 1.49 3.82 29.07
C ALA A 750 2.55 3.44 30.13
N LEU A 751 3.33 4.41 30.59
CA LEU A 751 4.34 4.22 31.63
C LEU A 751 3.77 3.83 32.98
N LEU A 752 2.57 4.30 33.30
CA LEU A 752 1.88 4.05 34.58
C LEU A 752 0.64 3.20 34.39
N ALA A 753 0.64 2.31 33.43
CA ALA A 753 -0.53 1.49 33.08
C ALA A 753 -0.97 0.55 34.22
N ASP A 754 -0.07 0.13 35.08
CA ASP A 754 -0.40 -0.64 36.29
C ASP A 754 -1.26 0.20 37.26
N GLU A 755 -0.97 1.47 37.43
CA GLU A 755 -1.78 2.35 38.27
C GLU A 755 -3.17 2.60 37.66
N ILE A 756 -3.21 2.87 36.36
CA ILE A 756 -4.44 3.13 35.62
C ILE A 756 -5.34 1.88 35.59
N ALA A 757 -4.76 0.69 35.50
CA ALA A 757 -5.47 -0.59 35.52
C ALA A 757 -6.16 -0.89 36.86
N LYS A 758 -5.87 -0.16 37.93
CA LYS A 758 -6.63 -0.26 39.17
C LYS A 758 -8.07 0.21 38.99
N GLU A 759 -8.28 1.17 38.10
CA GLU A 759 -9.59 1.73 37.78
C GLU A 759 -10.13 1.24 36.44
N ALA A 760 -9.29 1.06 35.42
CA ALA A 760 -9.70 0.66 34.09
C ALA A 760 -9.96 -0.85 34.00
N GLU A 761 -11.08 -1.23 33.44
CA GLU A 761 -11.46 -2.62 33.19
C GLU A 761 -11.00 -3.10 31.80
N PHE A 762 -10.63 -2.19 30.92
CA PHE A 762 -10.02 -2.45 29.64
C PHE A 762 -9.14 -1.28 29.19
N PHE A 763 -8.20 -1.59 28.28
CA PHE A 763 -7.40 -0.58 27.58
C PHE A 763 -7.69 -0.65 26.08
N CYS A 764 -7.71 0.52 25.45
CA CYS A 764 -7.68 0.65 24.00
C CYS A 764 -6.60 1.66 23.62
N PHE A 765 -5.65 1.25 22.78
CA PHE A 765 -4.57 2.14 22.36
C PHE A 765 -5.04 3.09 21.27
N GLY A 766 -5.07 4.39 21.57
CA GLY A 766 -5.30 5.46 20.61
C GLY A 766 -3.98 5.86 19.95
N THR A 767 -3.55 5.09 18.98
CA THR A 767 -2.19 5.19 18.42
C THR A 767 -1.93 6.46 17.62
N ASN A 768 -2.97 7.15 17.16
CA ASN A 768 -2.78 8.46 16.50
C ASN A 768 -2.18 9.47 17.48
N ASP A 769 -2.83 9.66 18.62
CA ASP A 769 -2.35 10.56 19.67
C ASP A 769 -1.07 10.06 20.34
N LEU A 770 -0.98 8.76 20.60
CA LEU A 770 0.21 8.18 21.20
C LEU A 770 1.45 8.39 20.31
N THR A 771 1.28 8.28 19.00
CA THR A 771 2.34 8.55 18.02
C THR A 771 2.73 10.03 18.02
N GLN A 772 1.76 10.94 17.99
CA GLN A 772 2.02 12.38 18.04
C GLN A 772 2.84 12.77 19.25
N MET A 773 2.42 12.30 20.42
CA MET A 773 3.06 12.68 21.68
C MET A 773 4.41 11.99 21.87
N THR A 774 4.61 10.80 21.34
CA THR A 774 5.87 10.08 21.41
C THR A 774 6.92 10.68 20.48
N PHE A 775 6.54 11.02 19.24
CA PHE A 775 7.45 11.71 18.32
C PHE A 775 7.60 13.20 18.59
N GLY A 776 6.62 13.82 19.24
CA GLY A 776 6.66 15.25 19.55
C GLY A 776 6.32 16.15 18.36
N PHE A 777 5.55 15.66 17.38
CA PHE A 777 5.04 16.49 16.28
C PHE A 777 3.56 16.17 15.98
N SER A 778 2.88 17.19 15.45
CA SER A 778 1.47 17.09 15.07
C SER A 778 1.29 16.34 13.77
N ARG A 779 0.30 15.45 13.73
CA ARG A 779 -0.13 14.76 12.53
C ARG A 779 -0.47 15.74 11.40
N ASP A 780 -1.16 16.83 11.74
CA ASP A 780 -1.61 17.82 10.77
C ASP A 780 -0.48 18.67 10.19
N ASP A 781 0.61 18.85 10.95
CA ASP A 781 1.76 19.64 10.54
C ASP A 781 2.91 18.81 9.94
N ALA A 782 2.91 17.51 10.15
CA ALA A 782 4.00 16.62 9.74
C ALA A 782 4.27 16.62 8.22
N GLY A 783 3.24 16.84 7.41
CA GLY A 783 3.38 16.93 5.95
C GLY A 783 4.35 17.99 5.46
N LYS A 784 4.66 18.98 6.31
CA LYS A 784 5.60 20.06 5.96
C LYS A 784 7.06 19.58 5.91
N PHE A 785 7.41 18.50 6.60
CA PHE A 785 8.79 18.02 6.69
C PHE A 785 8.97 16.52 6.43
N LEU A 786 7.94 15.70 6.44
CA LEU A 786 8.06 14.24 6.27
C LEU A 786 8.70 13.85 4.94
N ASP A 787 8.38 14.55 3.84
CA ASP A 787 8.98 14.25 2.53
C ASP A 787 10.51 14.42 2.57
N ALA A 788 10.98 15.46 3.22
CA ALA A 788 12.42 15.67 3.41
C ALA A 788 13.05 14.54 4.26
N TYR A 789 12.33 14.04 5.26
CA TYR A 789 12.76 12.91 6.08
C TYR A 789 12.86 11.62 5.27
N TYR A 790 11.93 11.39 4.33
CA TYR A 790 11.99 10.25 3.42
C TYR A 790 13.18 10.37 2.46
N ASP A 791 13.38 11.54 1.89
CA ASP A 791 14.49 11.82 0.96
C ASP A 791 15.85 11.67 1.65
N ALA A 792 15.94 12.10 2.89
CA ALA A 792 17.15 11.96 3.72
C ALA A 792 17.30 10.57 4.36
N LYS A 793 16.32 9.68 4.14
CA LYS A 793 16.28 8.29 4.67
C LYS A 793 16.29 8.22 6.20
N ILE A 794 15.73 9.24 6.84
CA ILE A 794 15.52 9.27 8.29
C ILE A 794 14.32 8.39 8.65
N PHE A 795 13.21 8.51 7.90
CA PHE A 795 12.04 7.64 8.01
C PHE A 795 11.84 6.89 6.70
N GLU A 796 11.48 5.62 6.80
CA GLU A 796 11.09 4.78 5.65
C GLU A 796 9.59 4.88 5.41
N ASN A 797 8.79 5.09 6.44
CA ASN A 797 7.32 5.11 6.39
C ASN A 797 6.75 6.27 7.20
N ASP A 798 5.50 6.63 6.86
CA ASP A 798 4.72 7.56 7.68
C ASP A 798 4.33 6.86 9.00
N PRO A 799 4.75 7.38 10.16
CA PRO A 799 4.45 6.76 11.45
C PRO A 799 2.96 6.79 11.81
N PHE A 800 2.15 7.60 11.13
CA PHE A 800 0.70 7.63 11.32
C PHE A 800 -0.03 6.59 10.47
N ALA A 801 0.56 6.14 9.38
CA ALA A 801 0.02 5.09 8.53
C ALA A 801 0.47 3.69 8.99
N LYS A 802 1.72 3.56 9.38
CA LYS A 802 2.36 2.32 9.81
C LYS A 802 2.93 2.52 11.22
N LEU A 803 2.53 1.67 12.15
CA LEU A 803 2.92 1.80 13.55
C LEU A 803 4.44 1.76 13.72
N ASP A 804 4.95 2.76 14.45
CA ASP A 804 6.32 2.74 14.95
C ASP A 804 6.46 1.65 16.03
N GLN A 805 7.08 0.55 15.67
CA GLN A 805 7.25 -0.59 16.58
C GLN A 805 8.37 -0.39 17.59
N ASN A 806 9.26 0.58 17.37
CA ASN A 806 10.40 0.83 18.25
C ASN A 806 10.04 1.71 19.46
N GLY A 807 9.52 2.89 19.23
CA GLY A 807 9.14 3.83 20.28
C GLY A 807 7.73 3.65 20.80
N VAL A 808 6.75 3.87 19.93
CA VAL A 808 5.32 3.72 20.26
C VAL A 808 5.02 2.28 20.64
N GLY A 809 5.54 1.32 19.87
CA GLY A 809 5.34 -0.10 20.14
C GLY A 809 5.92 -0.55 21.48
N LYS A 810 7.04 0.02 21.89
CA LYS A 810 7.64 -0.26 23.21
C LYS A 810 6.74 0.23 24.34
N LEU A 811 6.12 1.39 24.18
CA LEU A 811 5.14 1.91 25.14
C LEU A 811 3.90 1.01 25.22
N MET A 812 3.41 0.54 24.06
CA MET A 812 2.26 -0.38 24.01
C MET A 812 2.55 -1.70 24.71
N ASP A 813 3.68 -2.31 24.42
CA ASP A 813 4.12 -3.58 25.04
C ASP A 813 4.25 -3.42 26.55
N MET A 814 4.85 -2.34 27.00
CA MET A 814 4.97 -1.99 28.42
C MET A 814 3.60 -1.85 29.08
N ALA A 815 2.69 -1.13 28.44
CA ALA A 815 1.33 -0.90 28.98
C ALA A 815 0.54 -2.20 29.06
N VAL A 816 0.63 -3.09 28.07
CA VAL A 816 -0.04 -4.41 28.11
C VAL A 816 0.47 -5.24 29.31
N LYS A 817 1.78 -5.33 29.47
CA LYS A 817 2.39 -6.10 30.56
C LYS A 817 2.04 -5.55 31.94
N LEU A 818 2.16 -4.24 32.14
CA LEU A 818 1.84 -3.56 33.39
C LEU A 818 0.35 -3.67 33.71
N GLY A 819 -0.50 -3.43 32.72
CA GLY A 819 -1.94 -3.45 32.88
C GLY A 819 -2.46 -4.84 33.22
N LYS A 820 -2.09 -5.85 32.46
CA LYS A 820 -2.48 -7.25 32.70
C LYS A 820 -1.87 -7.82 33.98
N GLY A 821 -0.68 -7.35 34.35
CA GLY A 821 -0.06 -7.70 35.63
C GLY A 821 -0.87 -7.21 36.85
N GLN A 822 -1.42 -6.01 36.76
CA GLN A 822 -2.28 -5.43 37.82
C GLN A 822 -3.69 -6.02 37.79
N ARG A 823 -4.26 -6.22 36.61
CA ARG A 823 -5.63 -6.73 36.41
C ARG A 823 -5.59 -7.87 35.39
N PRO A 824 -5.51 -9.16 35.84
CA PRO A 824 -5.40 -10.30 34.91
C PRO A 824 -6.54 -10.43 33.91
N GLY A 825 -7.73 -9.93 34.23
CA GLY A 825 -8.88 -9.93 33.33
C GLY A 825 -8.97 -8.74 32.38
N LEU A 826 -7.96 -7.87 32.37
CA LEU A 826 -7.92 -6.71 31.50
C LEU A 826 -7.82 -7.14 30.04
N HIS A 827 -8.73 -6.67 29.20
CA HIS A 827 -8.58 -6.83 27.76
C HIS A 827 -8.00 -5.56 27.12
N CYS A 828 -7.19 -5.76 26.10
CA CYS A 828 -6.48 -4.69 25.43
C CYS A 828 -6.73 -4.75 23.92
N GLY A 829 -7.00 -3.60 23.33
CA GLY A 829 -7.21 -3.47 21.90
C GLY A 829 -6.51 -2.23 21.33
N ILE A 830 -6.61 -2.05 20.03
CA ILE A 830 -6.12 -0.87 19.31
C ILE A 830 -7.25 -0.34 18.44
N CYS A 831 -7.40 0.96 18.35
CA CYS A 831 -8.42 1.60 17.54
C CYS A 831 -7.92 2.73 16.64
N GLY A 832 -6.62 3.02 16.64
CA GLY A 832 -6.03 4.00 15.72
C GLY A 832 -6.04 3.49 14.26
N GLU A 833 -5.63 4.34 13.34
CA GLU A 833 -5.53 3.99 11.91
C GLU A 833 -4.66 2.74 11.67
N HIS A 834 -3.76 2.46 12.57
CA HIS A 834 -2.86 1.29 12.52
C HIS A 834 -3.60 -0.06 12.63
N GLY A 835 -4.81 -0.08 13.18
CA GLY A 835 -5.58 -1.31 13.34
C GLY A 835 -5.95 -2.04 12.05
N GLY A 836 -5.88 -1.35 10.91
CA GLY A 836 -6.09 -1.91 9.58
C GLY A 836 -4.82 -2.15 8.76
N ASP A 837 -3.65 -1.81 9.30
CA ASP A 837 -2.36 -2.02 8.63
C ASP A 837 -1.80 -3.40 8.97
N PRO A 838 -1.51 -4.26 7.97
CA PRO A 838 -1.07 -5.63 8.21
C PRO A 838 0.14 -5.78 9.13
N SER A 839 1.19 -4.97 8.96
CA SER A 839 2.38 -5.03 9.81
C SER A 839 2.09 -4.63 11.25
N SER A 840 1.23 -3.66 11.44
CA SER A 840 0.79 -3.20 12.76
C SER A 840 -0.07 -4.26 13.45
N VAL A 841 -0.95 -4.93 12.71
CA VAL A 841 -1.77 -6.04 13.22
C VAL A 841 -0.87 -7.19 13.70
N GLU A 842 0.13 -7.55 12.93
CA GLU A 842 1.12 -8.56 13.31
C GLU A 842 1.82 -8.19 14.62
N PHE A 843 2.26 -6.94 14.75
CA PHE A 843 2.87 -6.43 15.98
C PHE A 843 1.89 -6.54 17.17
N CYS A 844 0.64 -6.14 16.98
CA CYS A 844 -0.39 -6.25 18.02
C CYS A 844 -0.58 -7.70 18.49
N HIS A 845 -0.55 -8.66 17.56
CA HIS A 845 -0.57 -10.07 17.90
C HIS A 845 0.63 -10.46 18.77
N ARG A 846 1.83 -10.03 18.39
CA ARG A 846 3.07 -10.37 19.13
C ARG A 846 3.10 -9.83 20.55
N ILE A 847 2.56 -8.65 20.80
CA ILE A 847 2.53 -8.08 22.16
C ILE A 847 1.32 -8.52 22.98
N GLY A 848 0.45 -9.35 22.41
CA GLY A 848 -0.66 -9.97 23.14
C GLY A 848 -1.93 -9.14 23.25
N LEU A 849 -2.23 -8.29 22.26
CA LEU A 849 -3.52 -7.62 22.22
C LEU A 849 -4.65 -8.64 21.98
N ASP A 850 -5.80 -8.37 22.58
CA ASP A 850 -6.97 -9.23 22.47
C ASP A 850 -7.76 -8.97 21.18
N TYR A 851 -7.72 -7.76 20.65
CA TYR A 851 -8.36 -7.40 19.39
C TYR A 851 -7.70 -6.20 18.73
N VAL A 852 -7.97 -6.05 17.43
CA VAL A 852 -7.71 -4.82 16.67
C VAL A 852 -9.04 -4.25 16.21
N SER A 853 -9.13 -2.93 16.06
CA SER A 853 -10.31 -2.24 15.56
C SER A 853 -9.91 -1.33 14.41
N CYS A 854 -10.67 -1.36 13.33
CA CYS A 854 -10.35 -0.64 12.10
C CYS A 854 -11.62 -0.18 11.38
N SER A 855 -11.46 0.63 10.35
CA SER A 855 -12.59 1.04 9.51
C SER A 855 -13.28 -0.19 8.87
N PRO A 856 -14.58 -0.09 8.54
CA PRO A 856 -15.34 -1.26 8.06
C PRO A 856 -14.71 -2.03 6.91
N PHE A 857 -14.22 -1.32 5.89
CA PHE A 857 -13.63 -1.96 4.71
C PHE A 857 -12.26 -2.60 4.95
N ARG A 858 -11.62 -2.28 6.07
CA ARG A 858 -10.34 -2.89 6.46
C ARG A 858 -10.51 -4.14 7.32
N VAL A 859 -11.73 -4.45 7.74
CA VAL A 859 -12.01 -5.62 8.57
C VAL A 859 -11.50 -6.93 7.93
N PRO A 860 -11.75 -7.23 6.65
CA PRO A 860 -11.19 -8.43 6.03
C PRO A 860 -9.66 -8.45 6.03
N ILE A 861 -9.02 -7.31 5.78
CA ILE A 861 -7.56 -7.16 5.78
C ILE A 861 -7.01 -7.50 7.17
N ALA A 862 -7.61 -6.95 8.21
CA ALA A 862 -7.21 -7.20 9.60
C ALA A 862 -7.40 -8.67 10.01
N ARG A 863 -8.51 -9.29 9.60
CA ARG A 863 -8.78 -10.70 9.85
C ARG A 863 -7.71 -11.60 9.23
N LEU A 864 -7.37 -11.32 7.97
CA LEU A 864 -6.33 -12.06 7.26
C LEU A 864 -4.95 -11.83 7.89
N ALA A 865 -4.60 -10.60 8.20
CA ALA A 865 -3.32 -10.27 8.83
C ALA A 865 -3.19 -10.92 10.23
N ALA A 866 -4.25 -10.93 11.02
CA ALA A 866 -4.27 -11.60 12.32
C ALA A 866 -4.08 -13.11 12.18
N ALA A 867 -4.70 -13.73 11.18
CA ALA A 867 -4.52 -15.14 10.89
C ALA A 867 -3.08 -15.46 10.48
N GLN A 868 -2.50 -14.65 9.62
CA GLN A 868 -1.11 -14.81 9.19
C GLN A 868 -0.12 -14.70 10.35
N ALA A 869 -0.36 -13.76 11.27
CA ALA A 869 0.45 -13.60 12.47
C ALA A 869 0.38 -14.86 13.36
N ALA A 870 -0.81 -15.40 13.58
CA ALA A 870 -1.01 -16.61 14.37
C ALA A 870 -0.37 -17.84 13.71
N ILE A 871 -0.47 -17.99 12.40
CA ILE A 871 0.13 -19.09 11.63
C ILE A 871 1.66 -19.01 11.70
N ALA A 872 2.24 -17.83 11.54
CA ALA A 872 3.69 -17.63 11.64
C ALA A 872 4.24 -17.99 13.02
N GLU A 873 3.50 -17.69 14.09
CA GLU A 873 3.86 -18.05 15.46
C GLU A 873 3.82 -19.57 15.70
N GLY A 874 2.79 -20.23 15.19
CA GLY A 874 2.63 -21.69 15.32
C GLY A 874 3.65 -22.51 14.52
N GLY A 875 4.33 -21.92 13.57
CA GLY A 875 5.38 -22.55 12.77
C GLY A 875 6.79 -22.46 13.36
N LYS A 876 6.97 -21.86 14.55
CA LYS A 876 8.25 -21.74 15.25
C LYS A 876 8.50 -22.89 16.24
#